data_c56089894c506acc3d52b51bb2cd3a14
#
_entry.id   c56089894c506acc3d52b51bb2cd3a14
#
_cell.length_a   1.000
_cell.length_b   1.000
_cell.length_c   1.000
_cell.angle_alpha   90.00
_cell.angle_beta   90.00
_cell.angle_gamma   90.00
#
_symmetry.space_group_name_H-M   'P 1'
#
loop_
_entity.id
_entity.type
_entity.pdbx_description
1 polymer ?
#
loop_
_entity_poly.entity_id
_entity_poly.type
_entity_poly.pdbx_seq_one_letter_code
_entity_poly.pdbx_strand_id
1 'polypeptide(L)'
;MITKIDVNKNIEISFFETFPELSIDFHDVKVYEPGKPSTVIFAELDKISITFDVINIWNQNYSFKNLYLDKGYIHLRTNPDGTNNYTILKKDTSISKNAAAFSIAFIQLRNVDLSYEFKPGFQTYNVFSKLTRASLSYSENIYSINIDGDWHSEGVYIKDNSFILDKDVLLNTALQYDINKEVLSVEPSSVQIDKGKFNLQGVYKMKQKWIDLSFKAEKGDIQTFSFILPKYFTSLIDSYQSMGKVYFNGSLKGELADDKSPAIDVEFGFENATFYHPKYKQQIQKASLKGVFSNGAQRQLATSSISLTDIHFQIDNRDIEGSFYLNNLDDPYIETHIKGSAQLLNILKILPQHPFEEASGELDFDIEFKGKSNDLKSKSGYQNIYSAGDLGLNNIVAKIKSYPHRIEIPEALCTFNKNDISINDMSLHVGKNNVTVNGIFRNLIGKLIFPEQSIYIQADLEMGNINMEDILMSDKRTNQSSDLGFIMPLLKDYKMELSLKAASMNYIKFHATNISSLIEWNYPLLTFSNASLNFCNGNYTGNTSLTVINDKLVEIKTDSKIRDLNIDTLFYVFDNFAQTFITDRNIKGQISSDISLLLQLNNHLEILPASIICDADITIQKGELNNFDPMKKVSRFLKAENPDNIVFSEIKNHFLIFNEVIQIPEMTINCNAGKINISGKHAFNGTIDYRIAYPLKNLKKEKLDPDASFGAIRTDDKGESKVYLILQGTTDNFKIIYDKKKTGDKIISDIKKEKDELKALFKKKDEDQQQIKQTQQVDQEYFDF
;
A
#
# COMPACT_ATOMS: atom_id res chain seq x y z
N MET A 1 -63.16 -5.35 -10.31
CA MET A 1 -64.40 -4.65 -9.93
C MET A 1 -64.11 -3.62 -8.89
N ILE A 2 -64.39 -2.35 -9.16
CA ILE A 2 -64.43 -1.34 -8.11
C ILE A 2 -65.46 -1.83 -7.10
N THR A 3 -65.06 -2.00 -5.84
CA THR A 3 -65.95 -2.50 -4.80
C THR A 3 -66.63 -1.38 -4.04
N LYS A 4 -66.01 -0.21 -3.97
CA LYS A 4 -66.52 0.95 -3.26
C LYS A 4 -65.91 2.22 -3.83
N ILE A 5 -66.71 3.24 -4.05
CA ILE A 5 -66.31 4.60 -4.28
C ILE A 5 -67.08 5.46 -3.26
N ASP A 6 -66.35 6.19 -2.45
CA ASP A 6 -66.94 7.19 -1.56
C ASP A 6 -66.75 8.55 -2.23
N VAL A 7 -67.79 9.31 -2.33
CA VAL A 7 -67.80 10.68 -2.89
C VAL A 7 -68.49 11.58 -1.89
N ASN A 8 -67.95 12.75 -1.63
CA ASN A 8 -68.64 13.75 -0.85
C ASN A 8 -69.95 14.13 -1.55
N LYS A 9 -71.00 14.47 -0.80
CA LYS A 9 -72.36 14.67 -1.34
C LYS A 9 -72.52 15.82 -2.35
N ASN A 10 -71.52 16.64 -2.55
CA ASN A 10 -71.50 17.70 -3.54
C ASN A 10 -71.05 17.22 -4.90
N ILE A 11 -71.99 16.83 -5.76
CA ILE A 11 -71.73 16.59 -7.17
C ILE A 11 -72.16 17.87 -7.88
N GLU A 12 -71.25 18.48 -8.61
CA GLU A 12 -71.48 19.72 -9.35
C GLU A 12 -71.60 19.36 -10.85
N ILE A 13 -72.60 19.96 -11.50
CA ILE A 13 -72.81 19.84 -12.95
C ILE A 13 -72.64 21.25 -13.54
N SER A 14 -71.61 21.37 -14.41
CA SER A 14 -71.35 22.61 -15.11
C SER A 14 -71.46 22.45 -16.61
N PHE A 15 -72.15 23.36 -17.24
CA PHE A 15 -72.24 23.43 -18.68
C PHE A 15 -71.65 24.74 -19.22
N PHE A 16 -71.90 25.84 -18.57
CA PHE A 16 -71.47 27.14 -19.07
C PHE A 16 -69.97 27.40 -18.92
N GLU A 17 -69.33 26.80 -17.91
CA GLU A 17 -67.92 26.91 -17.72
C GLU A 17 -67.07 26.06 -18.67
N THR A 18 -67.66 24.98 -19.18
CA THR A 18 -67.01 24.00 -20.04
C THR A 18 -67.61 23.92 -21.46
N PHE A 19 -68.47 24.85 -21.83
CA PHE A 19 -69.16 24.90 -23.12
C PHE A 19 -68.19 24.67 -24.31
N PRO A 20 -68.51 23.80 -25.30
CA PRO A 20 -69.76 23.05 -25.50
C PRO A 20 -69.86 21.69 -24.79
N GLU A 21 -69.06 21.43 -23.77
CA GLU A 21 -69.05 20.17 -23.02
C GLU A 21 -69.85 20.31 -21.72
N LEU A 22 -70.48 19.20 -21.28
CA LEU A 22 -71.10 19.06 -19.99
C LEU A 22 -70.07 18.45 -19.02
N SER A 23 -69.73 19.12 -17.89
CA SER A 23 -68.89 18.57 -16.85
C SER A 23 -69.69 18.06 -15.67
N ILE A 24 -69.28 16.92 -15.13
CA ILE A 24 -69.76 16.40 -13.85
C ILE A 24 -68.53 16.33 -12.95
N ASP A 25 -68.56 17.10 -11.87
CA ASP A 25 -67.46 17.23 -10.91
C ASP A 25 -67.77 16.49 -9.61
N PHE A 26 -66.93 15.60 -9.23
CA PHE A 26 -66.99 14.84 -8.00
C PHE A 26 -65.88 15.34 -7.08
N HIS A 27 -66.22 15.65 -5.81
CA HIS A 27 -65.30 16.17 -4.81
C HIS A 27 -65.02 15.13 -3.73
N ASP A 28 -63.79 15.18 -3.14
CA ASP A 28 -63.34 14.30 -2.07
C ASP A 28 -63.54 12.80 -2.39
N VAL A 29 -63.05 12.37 -3.53
CA VAL A 29 -63.32 11.03 -4.06
C VAL A 29 -62.30 10.03 -3.52
N LYS A 30 -62.81 8.96 -2.88
CA LYS A 30 -62.02 7.80 -2.47
C LYS A 30 -62.42 6.57 -3.25
N VAL A 31 -61.47 5.99 -3.96
CA VAL A 31 -61.63 4.73 -4.70
C VAL A 31 -60.91 3.65 -3.96
N TYR A 32 -61.62 2.55 -3.64
CA TYR A 32 -61.07 1.43 -2.92
C TYR A 32 -60.61 0.31 -3.86
N GLU A 33 -59.59 -0.43 -3.44
CA GLU A 33 -59.08 -1.55 -4.21
C GLU A 33 -60.14 -2.62 -4.47
N PRO A 34 -60.05 -3.37 -5.61
CA PRO A 34 -60.93 -4.48 -5.86
C PRO A 34 -60.72 -5.59 -4.81
N GLY A 35 -61.82 -6.11 -4.21
CA GLY A 35 -61.79 -7.16 -3.19
C GLY A 35 -62.98 -7.09 -2.22
N LYS A 36 -63.19 -8.06 -1.35
CA LYS A 36 -64.26 -8.10 -0.35
C LYS A 36 -63.71 -8.02 1.07
N PRO A 37 -64.25 -7.19 1.93
CA PRO A 37 -64.48 -5.74 1.74
C PRO A 37 -63.13 -5.03 1.72
N SER A 38 -62.81 -4.31 0.67
CA SER A 38 -61.56 -3.53 0.63
C SER A 38 -61.69 -2.31 1.55
N THR A 39 -60.76 -2.20 2.47
CA THR A 39 -60.52 -0.99 3.28
C THR A 39 -59.33 -0.20 2.78
N VAL A 40 -58.60 -0.73 1.79
CA VAL A 40 -57.41 -0.13 1.23
C VAL A 40 -57.82 0.84 0.11
N ILE A 41 -57.36 2.06 0.19
CA ILE A 41 -57.65 3.10 -0.79
C ILE A 41 -56.69 2.91 -1.97
N PHE A 42 -57.22 2.80 -3.20
CA PHE A 42 -56.52 2.76 -4.46
C PHE A 42 -56.14 4.19 -4.91
N ALA A 43 -57.14 5.11 -4.81
CA ALA A 43 -56.94 6.52 -5.13
C ALA A 43 -57.76 7.42 -4.21
N GLU A 44 -57.19 8.52 -3.81
CA GLU A 44 -57.87 9.60 -3.09
C GLU A 44 -57.57 10.91 -3.81
N LEU A 45 -58.59 11.60 -4.27
CA LEU A 45 -58.48 12.78 -5.10
C LEU A 45 -59.46 13.86 -4.63
N ASP A 46 -58.97 15.09 -4.54
CA ASP A 46 -59.79 16.24 -4.17
C ASP A 46 -60.93 16.46 -5.19
N LYS A 47 -60.60 16.27 -6.48
CA LYS A 47 -61.60 16.46 -7.54
C LYS A 47 -61.39 15.48 -8.71
N ILE A 48 -62.46 14.88 -9.18
CA ILE A 48 -62.59 14.17 -10.47
C ILE A 48 -63.60 14.87 -11.29
N SER A 49 -63.24 15.34 -12.49
CA SER A 49 -64.17 15.95 -13.44
C SER A 49 -64.26 15.07 -14.70
N ILE A 50 -65.46 14.78 -15.09
CA ILE A 50 -65.71 13.99 -16.31
C ILE A 50 -66.54 14.87 -17.27
N THR A 51 -66.05 15.09 -18.49
CA THR A 51 -66.75 15.89 -19.46
C THR A 51 -67.36 15.01 -20.55
N PHE A 52 -68.52 15.44 -21.04
CA PHE A 52 -69.28 14.78 -22.06
C PHE A 52 -69.54 15.77 -23.19
N ASP A 53 -69.54 15.26 -24.43
CA ASP A 53 -70.04 16.03 -25.58
C ASP A 53 -71.53 16.10 -25.55
N VAL A 54 -72.09 17.28 -25.50
CA VAL A 54 -73.52 17.50 -25.38
C VAL A 54 -74.25 16.97 -26.59
N ILE A 55 -73.69 17.04 -27.78
CA ILE A 55 -74.34 16.49 -29.03
C ILE A 55 -74.41 14.97 -28.96
N ASN A 56 -73.33 14.32 -28.40
CA ASN A 56 -73.33 12.88 -28.21
C ASN A 56 -74.35 12.45 -27.16
N ILE A 57 -74.52 13.18 -26.07
CA ILE A 57 -75.59 12.94 -25.08
C ILE A 57 -76.97 13.04 -25.74
N TRP A 58 -77.21 14.08 -26.53
CA TRP A 58 -78.49 14.26 -27.27
C TRP A 58 -78.81 13.07 -28.18
N ASN A 59 -77.72 12.52 -28.77
CA ASN A 59 -77.84 11.31 -29.64
C ASN A 59 -77.86 10.00 -28.84
N GLN A 60 -78.01 10.04 -27.50
CA GLN A 60 -78.05 8.90 -26.59
C GLN A 60 -76.73 8.13 -26.54
N ASN A 61 -75.61 8.75 -26.93
CA ASN A 61 -74.25 8.21 -26.78
C ASN A 61 -73.59 8.82 -25.55
N TYR A 62 -73.55 8.06 -24.47
CA TYR A 62 -73.02 8.51 -23.15
C TYR A 62 -71.53 8.28 -23.00
N SER A 63 -70.76 8.40 -24.07
CA SER A 63 -69.28 8.32 -23.96
C SER A 63 -68.75 9.61 -23.39
N PHE A 64 -67.91 9.50 -22.33
CA PHE A 64 -67.22 10.66 -21.79
C PHE A 64 -66.05 11.03 -22.71
N LYS A 65 -65.73 12.35 -22.78
CA LYS A 65 -64.75 12.90 -23.69
C LYS A 65 -63.44 13.15 -23.00
N ASN A 66 -63.49 13.81 -21.83
CA ASN A 66 -62.30 14.15 -21.08
C ASN A 66 -62.44 13.73 -19.60
N LEU A 67 -61.28 13.45 -18.97
CA LEU A 67 -61.16 13.08 -17.57
C LEU A 67 -60.09 13.96 -16.91
N TYR A 68 -60.46 14.68 -15.85
CA TYR A 68 -59.57 15.52 -15.07
C TYR A 68 -59.47 14.95 -13.65
N LEU A 69 -58.23 14.76 -13.17
CA LEU A 69 -57.90 14.27 -11.84
C LEU A 69 -57.02 15.30 -11.16
N ASP A 70 -57.55 15.92 -10.11
CA ASP A 70 -56.88 17.04 -9.46
C ASP A 70 -56.58 16.71 -7.99
N LYS A 71 -55.34 16.92 -7.60
CA LYS A 71 -54.80 16.84 -6.22
C LYS A 71 -55.18 15.54 -5.51
N GLY A 72 -54.17 14.86 -5.02
CA GLY A 72 -54.34 13.62 -4.29
C GLY A 72 -53.29 12.57 -4.69
N TYR A 73 -53.64 11.33 -4.46
CA TYR A 73 -52.73 10.23 -4.81
C TYR A 73 -53.41 9.05 -5.49
N ILE A 74 -52.62 8.31 -6.29
CA ILE A 74 -53.05 7.07 -6.95
C ILE A 74 -51.93 6.02 -6.67
N HIS A 75 -52.31 4.93 -6.01
CA HIS A 75 -51.40 3.84 -5.69
C HIS A 75 -51.66 2.60 -6.51
N LEU A 76 -50.75 2.30 -7.46
CA LEU A 76 -50.80 1.13 -8.33
C LEU A 76 -49.94 0.01 -7.75
N ARG A 77 -50.43 -1.24 -7.77
CA ARG A 77 -49.69 -2.38 -7.22
C ARG A 77 -49.91 -3.65 -8.04
N THR A 78 -48.83 -4.38 -8.29
CA THR A 78 -48.84 -5.76 -8.80
C THR A 78 -48.27 -6.70 -7.74
N ASN A 79 -49.02 -7.71 -7.36
CA ASN A 79 -48.63 -8.69 -6.34
C ASN A 79 -47.79 -9.84 -6.93
N PRO A 80 -47.10 -10.66 -6.11
CA PRO A 80 -46.28 -11.79 -6.57
C PRO A 80 -47.06 -12.87 -7.33
N ASP A 81 -48.35 -13.02 -7.06
CA ASP A 81 -49.28 -13.94 -7.76
C ASP A 81 -49.79 -13.40 -9.11
N GLY A 82 -49.30 -12.22 -9.55
CA GLY A 82 -49.71 -11.56 -10.79
C GLY A 82 -51.02 -10.78 -10.67
N THR A 83 -51.71 -10.81 -9.53
CA THR A 83 -52.89 -9.96 -9.28
C THR A 83 -52.46 -8.50 -9.16
N ASN A 84 -53.37 -7.58 -9.55
CA ASN A 84 -53.11 -6.15 -9.44
C ASN A 84 -54.35 -5.42 -8.89
N ASN A 85 -54.13 -4.18 -8.42
CA ASN A 85 -55.22 -3.35 -7.89
C ASN A 85 -55.81 -2.36 -8.90
N TYR A 86 -55.26 -2.29 -10.11
CA TYR A 86 -55.68 -1.34 -11.15
C TYR A 86 -56.53 -1.95 -12.23
N THR A 87 -56.81 -3.26 -12.21
CA THR A 87 -57.82 -3.87 -13.08
C THR A 87 -59.21 -3.67 -12.47
N ILE A 88 -59.71 -2.43 -12.53
CA ILE A 88 -60.92 -1.97 -11.83
C ILE A 88 -62.19 -2.13 -12.67
N LEU A 89 -62.07 -2.29 -13.98
CA LEU A 89 -63.21 -2.46 -14.87
C LEU A 89 -63.63 -3.93 -15.01
N LYS A 90 -64.92 -4.22 -15.05
CA LYS A 90 -65.43 -5.55 -15.39
C LYS A 90 -65.03 -5.90 -16.82
N LYS A 91 -64.47 -7.11 -17.01
CA LYS A 91 -64.53 -7.73 -18.35
C LYS A 91 -65.99 -7.96 -18.69
N ASP A 92 -66.57 -7.16 -19.60
CA ASP A 92 -67.89 -7.41 -20.15
C ASP A 92 -67.74 -8.58 -21.12
N THR A 93 -68.21 -9.76 -20.68
CA THR A 93 -68.22 -10.98 -21.52
C THR A 93 -69.25 -10.91 -22.60
N SER A 94 -70.09 -9.85 -22.67
CA SER A 94 -71.21 -9.65 -23.67
C SER A 94 -70.78 -8.71 -24.80
N ILE A 95 -69.52 -8.31 -24.92
CA ILE A 95 -69.04 -7.46 -26.01
C ILE A 95 -69.18 -8.28 -27.32
N SER A 96 -70.13 -7.88 -28.15
CA SER A 96 -70.33 -8.34 -29.53
C SER A 96 -68.99 -8.27 -30.30
N LYS A 97 -68.84 -9.16 -31.33
CA LYS A 97 -67.65 -9.26 -32.18
C LYS A 97 -67.19 -7.95 -32.86
N ASN A 98 -67.88 -6.87 -32.69
CA ASN A 98 -67.57 -5.52 -33.12
C ASN A 98 -67.47 -4.65 -31.90
N ALA A 99 -66.28 -4.73 -31.17
CA ALA A 99 -65.99 -3.75 -30.17
C ALA A 99 -65.91 -2.37 -30.85
N ALA A 100 -66.82 -1.49 -30.49
CA ALA A 100 -66.83 -0.14 -31.03
C ALA A 100 -65.54 0.60 -30.65
N ALA A 101 -64.96 1.28 -31.63
CA ALA A 101 -63.84 2.17 -31.36
C ALA A 101 -64.25 3.21 -30.31
N PHE A 102 -63.41 3.43 -29.31
CA PHE A 102 -63.62 4.49 -28.34
C PHE A 102 -62.41 5.38 -28.24
N SER A 103 -62.54 6.60 -27.78
CA SER A 103 -61.46 7.48 -27.47
C SER A 103 -61.79 8.35 -26.25
N ILE A 104 -60.81 8.50 -25.36
CA ILE A 104 -60.77 9.57 -24.38
C ILE A 104 -59.83 10.59 -24.95
N ALA A 105 -60.38 11.70 -25.43
CA ALA A 105 -59.62 12.69 -26.15
C ALA A 105 -58.57 13.34 -25.26
N PHE A 106 -58.86 13.48 -23.94
CA PHE A 106 -58.01 14.16 -23.01
C PHE A 106 -58.17 13.60 -21.60
N ILE A 107 -57.04 13.21 -21.01
CA ILE A 107 -56.92 12.84 -19.60
C ILE A 107 -55.88 13.81 -18.98
N GLN A 108 -56.25 14.48 -17.89
CA GLN A 108 -55.32 15.37 -17.20
C GLN A 108 -55.19 14.95 -15.75
N LEU A 109 -53.95 14.85 -15.29
CA LEU A 109 -53.61 14.76 -13.88
C LEU A 109 -52.87 16.03 -13.49
N ARG A 110 -53.32 16.69 -12.41
CA ARG A 110 -52.72 17.91 -11.90
C ARG A 110 -52.51 17.78 -10.42
N ASN A 111 -51.21 17.94 -9.97
CA ASN A 111 -50.82 17.82 -8.58
C ASN A 111 -51.21 16.46 -7.96
N VAL A 112 -50.90 15.37 -8.66
CA VAL A 112 -51.26 14.00 -8.25
C VAL A 112 -50.00 13.19 -7.96
N ASP A 113 -49.92 12.60 -6.76
CA ASP A 113 -48.90 11.63 -6.41
C ASP A 113 -49.22 10.28 -7.05
N LEU A 114 -48.29 9.74 -7.81
CA LEU A 114 -48.38 8.43 -8.46
C LEU A 114 -47.34 7.50 -7.84
N SER A 115 -47.81 6.38 -7.31
CA SER A 115 -46.94 5.31 -6.82
C SER A 115 -47.25 4.02 -7.54
N TYR A 116 -46.23 3.32 -8.05
CA TYR A 116 -46.38 1.98 -8.60
C TYR A 116 -45.42 1.01 -7.91
N GLU A 117 -45.97 -0.01 -7.26
CA GLU A 117 -45.26 -1.07 -6.59
C GLU A 117 -45.33 -2.39 -7.38
N PHE A 118 -44.22 -2.82 -7.97
CA PHE A 118 -44.09 -4.12 -8.63
C PHE A 118 -43.38 -5.11 -7.71
N LYS A 119 -44.16 -5.81 -6.87
CA LYS A 119 -43.64 -6.73 -5.84
C LYS A 119 -42.82 -7.90 -6.39
N PRO A 120 -43.18 -8.54 -7.54
CA PRO A 120 -42.37 -9.63 -8.09
C PRO A 120 -40.91 -9.26 -8.34
N GLY A 121 -40.64 -8.02 -8.75
CA GLY A 121 -39.30 -7.53 -9.07
C GLY A 121 -38.67 -6.67 -7.98
N PHE A 122 -39.32 -6.51 -6.81
CA PHE A 122 -38.88 -5.58 -5.75
C PHE A 122 -38.63 -4.17 -6.29
N GLN A 123 -39.61 -3.65 -7.07
CA GLN A 123 -39.51 -2.35 -7.73
C GLN A 123 -40.57 -1.40 -7.20
N THR A 124 -40.22 -0.16 -6.96
CA THR A 124 -41.15 0.90 -6.57
C THR A 124 -40.81 2.18 -7.33
N TYR A 125 -41.84 2.79 -7.90
CA TYR A 125 -41.75 4.02 -8.68
C TYR A 125 -42.64 5.06 -8.04
N ASN A 126 -42.09 6.17 -7.56
CA ASN A 126 -42.79 7.26 -6.93
C ASN A 126 -42.56 8.55 -7.70
N VAL A 127 -43.63 9.12 -8.21
CA VAL A 127 -43.58 10.37 -8.98
C VAL A 127 -44.76 11.29 -8.62
N PHE A 128 -44.47 12.56 -8.48
CA PHE A 128 -45.45 13.61 -8.34
C PHE A 128 -45.73 14.21 -9.73
N SER A 129 -46.96 14.10 -10.22
CA SER A 129 -47.39 14.74 -11.46
C SER A 129 -47.78 16.18 -11.19
N LYS A 130 -46.95 17.14 -11.56
CA LYS A 130 -47.32 18.57 -11.56
C LYS A 130 -48.42 18.78 -12.58
N LEU A 131 -48.25 18.23 -13.77
CA LEU A 131 -49.22 18.22 -14.85
C LEU A 131 -48.94 17.06 -15.80
N THR A 132 -49.93 16.21 -16.04
CA THR A 132 -49.89 15.19 -17.10
C THR A 132 -51.09 15.39 -18.02
N ARG A 133 -50.85 15.38 -19.31
CA ARG A 133 -51.87 15.32 -20.35
C ARG A 133 -51.72 14.03 -21.11
N ALA A 134 -52.77 13.28 -21.22
CA ALA A 134 -52.76 12.03 -21.99
C ALA A 134 -54.02 11.93 -22.87
N SER A 135 -53.89 11.17 -23.94
CA SER A 135 -55.04 10.73 -24.75
C SER A 135 -55.00 9.22 -24.85
N LEU A 136 -56.17 8.62 -24.90
CA LEU A 136 -56.37 7.17 -25.06
C LEU A 136 -57.36 6.93 -26.16
N SER A 137 -56.98 6.14 -27.15
CA SER A 137 -57.91 5.65 -28.20
C SER A 137 -57.80 4.15 -28.36
N TYR A 138 -58.85 3.53 -28.73
CA TYR A 138 -58.92 2.11 -29.04
C TYR A 138 -59.60 1.90 -30.42
N SER A 139 -58.85 1.24 -31.28
CA SER A 139 -59.37 0.86 -32.63
C SER A 139 -58.63 -0.40 -33.09
N GLU A 140 -59.36 -1.30 -33.78
CA GLU A 140 -58.76 -2.50 -34.38
C GLU A 140 -57.90 -3.35 -33.43
N ASN A 141 -58.34 -3.48 -32.19
CA ASN A 141 -57.58 -4.19 -31.10
C ASN A 141 -56.29 -3.54 -30.71
N ILE A 142 -56.08 -2.26 -31.02
CA ILE A 142 -54.92 -1.47 -30.62
C ILE A 142 -55.37 -0.35 -29.69
N TYR A 143 -54.73 -0.27 -28.50
CA TYR A 143 -54.76 0.92 -27.69
C TYR A 143 -53.63 1.85 -28.12
N SER A 144 -53.93 3.11 -28.38
CA SER A 144 -52.94 4.16 -28.62
C SER A 144 -53.05 5.17 -27.49
N ILE A 145 -51.91 5.43 -26.83
CA ILE A 145 -51.80 6.31 -25.68
C ILE A 145 -50.72 7.34 -25.98
N ASN A 146 -51.04 8.63 -25.92
CA ASN A 146 -50.04 9.69 -25.98
C ASN A 146 -50.00 10.35 -24.62
N ILE A 147 -48.79 10.63 -24.11
CA ILE A 147 -48.57 11.21 -22.79
C ILE A 147 -47.60 12.38 -22.94
N ASP A 148 -47.98 13.52 -22.38
CA ASP A 148 -47.15 14.69 -22.18
C ASP A 148 -47.22 15.02 -20.68
N GLY A 149 -46.10 14.88 -19.96
CA GLY A 149 -46.04 14.96 -18.50
C GLY A 149 -44.91 15.82 -17.99
N ASP A 150 -45.26 16.67 -16.99
CA ASP A 150 -44.32 17.38 -16.15
C ASP A 150 -44.35 16.74 -14.73
N TRP A 151 -43.37 15.97 -14.44
CA TRP A 151 -43.29 15.16 -13.23
C TRP A 151 -42.11 15.57 -12.35
N HIS A 152 -42.22 15.28 -11.07
CA HIS A 152 -41.13 15.24 -10.15
C HIS A 152 -40.98 13.81 -9.65
N SER A 153 -39.82 13.17 -9.92
CA SER A 153 -39.53 11.84 -9.43
C SER A 153 -39.01 11.91 -7.99
N GLU A 154 -39.76 11.34 -7.05
CA GLU A 154 -39.31 11.13 -5.69
C GLU A 154 -38.33 9.98 -5.60
N GLY A 155 -38.33 9.07 -6.54
CA GLY A 155 -37.37 7.98 -6.70
C GLY A 155 -37.89 6.75 -7.40
N VAL A 156 -36.98 6.07 -8.07
CA VAL A 156 -37.20 4.74 -8.65
C VAL A 156 -36.31 3.79 -7.85
N TYR A 157 -36.91 2.81 -7.19
CA TYR A 157 -36.22 1.83 -6.34
C TYR A 157 -36.28 0.47 -6.99
N ILE A 158 -35.14 -0.18 -7.21
CA ILE A 158 -35.02 -1.52 -7.78
C ILE A 158 -34.11 -2.33 -6.87
N LYS A 159 -34.70 -3.28 -6.11
CA LYS A 159 -34.01 -3.99 -5.02
C LYS A 159 -33.38 -2.97 -4.06
N ASP A 160 -32.05 -3.06 -3.82
CA ASP A 160 -31.34 -2.19 -2.90
C ASP A 160 -30.78 -0.90 -3.53
N ASN A 161 -31.10 -0.65 -4.82
CA ASN A 161 -30.62 0.52 -5.55
C ASN A 161 -31.70 1.55 -5.76
N SER A 162 -31.36 2.84 -5.64
CA SER A 162 -32.22 3.98 -5.96
C SER A 162 -31.70 4.71 -7.21
N PHE A 163 -32.62 5.08 -8.08
CA PHE A 163 -32.38 5.78 -9.34
C PHE A 163 -33.30 6.98 -9.44
N ILE A 164 -32.95 7.99 -10.23
CA ILE A 164 -33.79 9.17 -10.56
C ILE A 164 -34.39 9.79 -9.28
N LEU A 165 -33.56 9.91 -8.23
CA LEU A 165 -33.99 10.41 -6.93
C LEU A 165 -34.02 11.94 -6.95
N ASP A 166 -35.16 12.53 -6.54
CA ASP A 166 -35.36 13.98 -6.43
C ASP A 166 -35.02 14.72 -7.74
N LYS A 167 -35.69 14.33 -8.85
CA LYS A 167 -35.44 14.84 -10.21
C LYS A 167 -36.74 15.30 -10.91
N ASP A 168 -36.63 16.45 -11.59
CA ASP A 168 -37.68 16.88 -12.49
C ASP A 168 -37.65 16.08 -13.83
N VAL A 169 -38.79 15.60 -14.28
CA VAL A 169 -38.91 14.75 -15.45
C VAL A 169 -39.97 15.32 -16.38
N LEU A 170 -39.57 15.67 -17.60
CA LEU A 170 -40.50 15.97 -18.69
C LEU A 170 -40.59 14.76 -19.60
N LEU A 171 -41.82 14.21 -19.78
CA LEU A 171 -42.06 13.02 -20.57
C LEU A 171 -42.97 13.39 -21.75
N ASN A 172 -42.53 13.02 -22.97
CA ASN A 172 -43.35 13.04 -24.16
C ASN A 172 -43.20 11.69 -24.83
N THR A 173 -44.28 10.88 -24.77
CA THR A 173 -44.28 9.50 -25.26
C THR A 173 -45.58 9.12 -25.94
N ALA A 174 -45.47 8.28 -26.98
CA ALA A 174 -46.56 7.62 -27.63
C ALA A 174 -46.38 6.11 -27.48
N LEU A 175 -47.42 5.46 -26.97
CA LEU A 175 -47.45 4.02 -26.72
C LEU A 175 -48.56 3.39 -27.55
N GLN A 176 -48.31 2.20 -28.13
CA GLN A 176 -49.31 1.38 -28.78
C GLN A 176 -49.32 -0.02 -28.16
N TYR A 177 -50.49 -0.49 -27.78
CA TYR A 177 -50.66 -1.85 -27.26
C TYR A 177 -51.59 -2.65 -28.14
N ASP A 178 -51.03 -3.61 -28.87
CA ASP A 178 -51.77 -4.60 -29.69
C ASP A 178 -52.19 -5.76 -28.79
N ILE A 179 -53.52 -5.86 -28.53
CA ILE A 179 -54.10 -6.88 -27.65
C ILE A 179 -53.92 -8.28 -28.24
N ASN A 180 -54.05 -8.43 -29.57
CA ASN A 180 -53.97 -9.74 -30.21
C ASN A 180 -52.58 -10.32 -30.19
N LYS A 181 -51.57 -9.46 -30.36
CA LYS A 181 -50.17 -9.83 -30.34
C LYS A 181 -49.55 -9.78 -28.95
N GLU A 182 -50.24 -9.12 -28.00
CA GLU A 182 -49.73 -8.81 -26.67
C GLU A 182 -48.39 -8.06 -26.74
N VAL A 183 -48.30 -7.04 -27.60
CA VAL A 183 -47.13 -6.24 -27.89
C VAL A 183 -47.37 -4.79 -27.48
N LEU A 184 -46.50 -4.27 -26.60
CA LEU A 184 -46.41 -2.84 -26.29
C LEU A 184 -45.28 -2.23 -27.13
N SER A 185 -45.62 -1.28 -28.00
CA SER A 185 -44.67 -0.49 -28.76
C SER A 185 -44.52 0.88 -28.09
N VAL A 186 -43.28 1.31 -27.93
CA VAL A 186 -42.89 2.66 -27.53
C VAL A 186 -42.43 3.35 -28.81
N GLU A 187 -43.25 4.23 -29.33
CA GLU A 187 -42.92 5.06 -30.49
C GLU A 187 -41.80 6.05 -30.13
N PRO A 188 -41.18 6.70 -31.13
CA PRO A 188 -40.12 7.67 -30.84
C PRO A 188 -40.56 8.68 -29.78
N SER A 189 -40.01 8.55 -28.60
CA SER A 189 -40.39 9.26 -27.38
C SER A 189 -39.22 10.07 -26.84
N SER A 190 -39.49 11.17 -26.14
CA SER A 190 -38.46 11.95 -25.44
C SER A 190 -38.75 12.01 -23.95
N VAL A 191 -37.68 11.79 -23.17
CA VAL A 191 -37.67 11.98 -21.72
C VAL A 191 -36.57 12.96 -21.37
N GLN A 192 -36.94 14.03 -20.71
CA GLN A 192 -35.92 14.94 -20.14
C GLN A 192 -35.90 14.79 -18.63
N ILE A 193 -34.74 14.54 -18.06
CA ILE A 193 -34.53 14.43 -16.62
C ILE A 193 -33.58 15.54 -16.24
N ASP A 194 -34.04 16.49 -15.46
CA ASP A 194 -33.35 17.77 -15.22
C ASP A 194 -32.92 18.43 -16.55
N LYS A 195 -31.62 18.45 -16.84
CA LYS A 195 -31.06 19.02 -18.08
C LYS A 195 -30.78 17.98 -19.17
N GLY A 196 -30.82 16.69 -18.82
CA GLY A 196 -30.52 15.59 -19.74
C GLY A 196 -31.74 15.19 -20.56
N LYS A 197 -31.60 15.18 -21.88
CA LYS A 197 -32.67 14.75 -22.81
C LYS A 197 -32.30 13.42 -23.44
N PHE A 198 -33.23 12.47 -23.34
CA PHE A 198 -33.14 11.12 -23.90
C PHE A 198 -34.23 10.90 -24.91
N ASN A 199 -33.90 10.28 -26.00
CA ASN A 199 -34.84 9.67 -26.92
C ASN A 199 -34.85 8.17 -26.64
N LEU A 200 -36.06 7.61 -26.66
CA LEU A 200 -36.23 6.18 -26.47
C LEU A 200 -37.30 5.66 -27.45
N GLN A 201 -37.11 4.44 -27.92
CA GLN A 201 -38.10 3.74 -28.77
C GLN A 201 -37.89 2.24 -28.65
N GLY A 202 -38.94 1.46 -28.88
CA GLY A 202 -38.80 0.01 -28.86
C GLY A 202 -40.10 -0.74 -28.72
N VAL A 203 -39.96 -2.04 -28.44
CA VAL A 203 -41.11 -2.93 -28.28
C VAL A 203 -40.90 -3.86 -27.08
N TYR A 204 -42.01 -4.16 -26.41
CA TYR A 204 -42.05 -5.20 -25.38
C TYR A 204 -43.14 -6.21 -25.73
N LYS A 205 -42.75 -7.47 -25.99
CA LYS A 205 -43.63 -8.59 -26.29
C LYS A 205 -43.95 -9.33 -24.99
N MET A 206 -45.13 -9.06 -24.42
CA MET A 206 -45.49 -9.52 -23.07
C MET A 206 -45.51 -11.04 -22.95
N LYS A 207 -46.10 -11.75 -23.95
CA LYS A 207 -46.20 -13.20 -23.96
C LYS A 207 -44.83 -13.89 -23.96
N GLN A 208 -43.86 -13.34 -24.70
CA GLN A 208 -42.49 -13.84 -24.78
C GLN A 208 -41.58 -13.23 -23.70
N LYS A 209 -42.07 -12.28 -22.91
CA LYS A 209 -41.25 -11.46 -22.01
C LYS A 209 -40.02 -10.88 -22.71
N TRP A 210 -40.18 -10.49 -23.98
CA TRP A 210 -39.10 -10.03 -24.84
C TRP A 210 -39.13 -8.52 -25.00
N ILE A 211 -37.97 -7.89 -24.73
CA ILE A 211 -37.75 -6.45 -24.93
C ILE A 211 -36.79 -6.21 -26.09
N ASP A 212 -37.06 -5.18 -26.89
CA ASP A 212 -36.13 -4.58 -27.84
C ASP A 212 -36.28 -3.06 -27.73
N LEU A 213 -35.44 -2.43 -26.89
CA LEU A 213 -35.50 -1.02 -26.55
C LEU A 213 -34.19 -0.37 -26.92
N SER A 214 -34.21 0.75 -27.60
CA SER A 214 -33.09 1.62 -27.84
C SER A 214 -33.30 2.98 -27.16
N PHE A 215 -32.22 3.53 -26.63
CA PHE A 215 -32.22 4.85 -26.01
C PHE A 215 -30.96 5.63 -26.40
N LYS A 216 -31.12 6.94 -26.54
CA LYS A 216 -30.05 7.84 -26.93
C LYS A 216 -30.14 9.14 -26.14
N ALA A 217 -29.02 9.55 -25.51
CA ALA A 217 -28.93 10.88 -24.93
C ALA A 217 -28.62 11.90 -26.03
N GLU A 218 -29.43 12.95 -26.14
CA GLU A 218 -29.19 14.02 -27.12
C GLU A 218 -28.28 15.12 -26.57
N LYS A 219 -28.46 15.52 -25.33
CA LYS A 219 -27.74 16.61 -24.67
C LYS A 219 -27.72 16.41 -23.14
N GLY A 220 -26.60 16.70 -22.51
CA GLY A 220 -26.48 16.71 -21.09
C GLY A 220 -25.01 16.83 -20.69
N ASP A 221 -24.76 17.18 -19.44
CA ASP A 221 -23.43 17.15 -18.85
C ASP A 221 -23.23 15.86 -18.03
N ILE A 222 -22.02 15.63 -17.59
CA ILE A 222 -21.64 14.42 -16.85
C ILE A 222 -22.45 14.27 -15.56
N GLN A 223 -22.73 15.36 -14.86
CA GLN A 223 -23.53 15.34 -13.62
C GLN A 223 -24.98 14.98 -13.91
N THR A 224 -25.50 15.42 -15.05
CA THR A 224 -26.86 15.11 -15.48
C THR A 224 -27.09 13.61 -15.64
N PHE A 225 -26.09 12.83 -16.03
CA PHE A 225 -26.22 11.39 -16.26
C PHE A 225 -25.85 10.52 -15.06
N SER A 226 -25.34 11.10 -13.97
CA SER A 226 -24.97 10.34 -12.76
C SER A 226 -26.16 9.56 -12.17
N PHE A 227 -27.40 10.07 -12.30
CA PHE A 227 -28.61 9.43 -11.77
C PHE A 227 -28.98 8.09 -12.45
N ILE A 228 -28.43 7.78 -13.63
CA ILE A 228 -28.65 6.50 -14.32
C ILE A 228 -27.80 5.40 -13.70
N LEU A 229 -26.70 5.76 -13.01
CA LEU A 229 -25.75 4.83 -12.43
C LEU A 229 -26.20 4.38 -11.04
N PRO A 230 -25.89 3.15 -10.63
CA PRO A 230 -26.05 2.72 -9.26
C PRO A 230 -25.34 3.66 -8.27
N LYS A 231 -25.87 3.80 -7.06
CA LYS A 231 -25.39 4.73 -6.03
C LYS A 231 -23.89 4.61 -5.74
N TYR A 232 -23.32 3.43 -5.88
CA TYR A 232 -21.88 3.21 -5.72
C TYR A 232 -21.05 4.07 -6.69
N PHE A 233 -21.46 4.13 -7.96
CA PHE A 233 -20.76 4.94 -8.97
C PHE A 233 -21.10 6.42 -8.90
N THR A 234 -22.35 6.77 -8.53
CA THR A 234 -22.73 8.19 -8.37
C THR A 234 -21.93 8.87 -7.30
N SER A 235 -21.64 8.19 -6.17
CA SER A 235 -20.84 8.77 -5.09
C SER A 235 -19.40 9.12 -5.51
N LEU A 236 -18.85 8.39 -6.46
CA LEU A 236 -17.53 8.71 -7.04
C LEU A 236 -17.61 9.94 -7.94
N ILE A 237 -18.61 10.00 -8.83
CA ILE A 237 -18.81 11.11 -9.78
C ILE A 237 -19.23 12.38 -9.07
N ASP A 238 -20.11 12.31 -8.08
CA ASP A 238 -20.61 13.44 -7.31
C ASP A 238 -19.51 14.12 -6.47
N SER A 239 -18.41 13.39 -6.16
CA SER A 239 -17.26 13.99 -5.52
C SER A 239 -16.50 14.97 -6.43
N TYR A 240 -16.72 14.89 -7.73
CA TYR A 240 -16.13 15.77 -8.73
C TYR A 240 -17.12 16.82 -9.22
N GLN A 241 -16.69 18.07 -9.29
CA GLN A 241 -17.40 19.10 -10.05
C GLN A 241 -17.02 18.91 -11.51
N SER A 242 -17.94 18.36 -12.31
CA SER A 242 -17.67 18.03 -13.70
C SER A 242 -18.48 18.89 -14.66
N MET A 243 -17.86 19.28 -15.77
CA MET A 243 -18.47 19.97 -16.90
C MET A 243 -18.01 19.28 -18.17
N GLY A 244 -18.89 19.16 -19.17
CA GLY A 244 -18.55 18.58 -20.46
C GLY A 244 -19.76 18.00 -21.16
N LYS A 245 -19.65 17.83 -22.47
CA LYS A 245 -20.71 17.21 -23.28
C LYS A 245 -20.57 15.70 -23.22
N VAL A 246 -21.64 15.04 -22.82
CA VAL A 246 -21.72 13.58 -22.79
C VAL A 246 -22.63 13.08 -23.91
N TYR A 247 -22.27 12.00 -24.54
CA TYR A 247 -23.16 11.20 -25.38
C TYR A 247 -23.34 9.82 -24.78
N PHE A 248 -24.50 9.24 -25.03
CA PHE A 248 -24.87 7.97 -24.46
C PHE A 248 -25.95 7.31 -25.39
N ASN A 249 -25.60 6.16 -25.94
CA ASN A 249 -26.47 5.38 -26.77
C ASN A 249 -26.54 3.96 -26.22
N GLY A 250 -27.72 3.39 -26.10
CA GLY A 250 -27.82 2.04 -25.58
C GLY A 250 -28.98 1.25 -26.15
N SER A 251 -28.89 -0.05 -26.02
CA SER A 251 -29.95 -0.99 -26.37
C SER A 251 -30.08 -2.08 -25.31
N LEU A 252 -31.34 -2.51 -25.15
CA LEU A 252 -31.74 -3.67 -24.35
C LEU A 252 -32.49 -4.63 -25.27
N LYS A 253 -31.96 -5.83 -25.53
CA LYS A 253 -32.55 -6.75 -26.48
C LYS A 253 -32.54 -8.19 -25.99
N GLY A 254 -33.70 -8.77 -25.78
CA GLY A 254 -33.82 -10.17 -25.38
C GLY A 254 -34.93 -10.45 -24.41
N GLU A 255 -34.89 -11.62 -23.80
CA GLU A 255 -35.85 -12.04 -22.79
C GLU A 255 -35.57 -11.34 -21.46
N LEU A 256 -36.64 -10.77 -20.85
CA LEU A 256 -36.61 -10.12 -19.53
C LEU A 256 -37.44 -10.97 -18.57
N ALA A 257 -36.77 -11.87 -17.85
CA ALA A 257 -37.37 -12.76 -16.84
C ALA A 257 -36.56 -12.75 -15.57
N ASP A 258 -37.09 -13.35 -14.51
CA ASP A 258 -36.42 -13.30 -13.18
C ASP A 258 -35.00 -13.89 -13.16
N ASP A 259 -34.74 -14.89 -14.03
CA ASP A 259 -33.46 -15.58 -14.18
C ASP A 259 -32.72 -15.23 -15.49
N LYS A 260 -33.26 -14.33 -16.30
CA LYS A 260 -32.70 -13.95 -17.61
C LYS A 260 -32.65 -12.44 -17.78
N SER A 261 -31.49 -11.95 -18.17
CA SER A 261 -31.28 -10.57 -18.57
C SER A 261 -31.27 -10.41 -20.08
N PRO A 262 -31.81 -9.31 -20.64
CA PRO A 262 -31.62 -8.99 -22.06
C PRO A 262 -30.13 -8.71 -22.34
N ALA A 263 -29.73 -8.74 -23.59
CA ALA A 263 -28.46 -8.16 -24.00
C ALA A 263 -28.52 -6.65 -23.74
N ILE A 264 -27.49 -6.13 -23.13
CA ILE A 264 -27.29 -4.71 -22.79
C ILE A 264 -26.02 -4.26 -23.47
N ASP A 265 -26.17 -3.38 -24.45
CA ASP A 265 -25.04 -2.76 -25.12
C ASP A 265 -25.19 -1.24 -25.02
N VAL A 266 -24.09 -0.57 -24.54
CA VAL A 266 -24.10 0.85 -24.30
C VAL A 266 -22.83 1.46 -24.84
N GLU A 267 -22.96 2.42 -25.74
CA GLU A 267 -21.88 3.31 -26.16
C GLU A 267 -22.01 4.64 -25.43
N PHE A 268 -20.93 5.10 -24.85
CA PHE A 268 -20.89 6.36 -24.11
C PHE A 268 -19.57 7.06 -24.27
N GLY A 269 -19.55 8.32 -23.93
CA GLY A 269 -18.32 9.09 -23.92
C GLY A 269 -18.57 10.55 -23.64
N PHE A 270 -17.47 11.29 -23.59
CA PHE A 270 -17.50 12.73 -23.43
C PHE A 270 -16.37 13.38 -24.23
N GLU A 271 -16.55 14.63 -24.54
CA GLU A 271 -15.58 15.45 -25.28
C GLU A 271 -15.34 16.76 -24.53
N ASN A 272 -14.07 17.14 -24.47
CA ASN A 272 -13.61 18.40 -23.85
C ASN A 272 -14.20 18.63 -22.45
N ALA A 273 -14.25 17.57 -21.64
CA ALA A 273 -14.76 17.62 -20.30
C ALA A 273 -13.73 18.16 -19.32
N THR A 274 -14.21 18.72 -18.21
CA THR A 274 -13.41 19.17 -17.10
C THR A 274 -13.91 18.51 -15.81
N PHE A 275 -12.99 18.00 -15.00
CA PHE A 275 -13.30 17.42 -13.71
C PHE A 275 -12.47 18.14 -12.64
N TYR A 276 -13.10 18.58 -11.57
CA TYR A 276 -12.42 19.18 -10.42
C TYR A 276 -12.79 18.42 -9.15
N HIS A 277 -11.77 17.94 -8.43
CA HIS A 277 -11.97 17.28 -7.14
C HIS A 277 -11.66 18.25 -5.99
N PRO A 278 -12.65 18.71 -5.20
CA PRO A 278 -12.46 19.75 -4.17
C PRO A 278 -11.45 19.36 -3.09
N LYS A 279 -11.45 18.10 -2.65
CA LYS A 279 -10.54 17.58 -1.62
C LYS A 279 -9.08 17.64 -2.06
N TYR A 280 -8.80 17.26 -3.30
CA TYR A 280 -7.43 17.20 -3.82
C TYR A 280 -7.01 18.49 -4.52
N LYS A 281 -7.96 19.41 -4.76
CA LYS A 281 -7.75 20.66 -5.53
C LYS A 281 -7.11 20.40 -6.89
N GLN A 282 -7.44 19.25 -7.48
CA GLN A 282 -6.90 18.79 -8.76
C GLN A 282 -7.93 18.99 -9.86
N GLN A 283 -7.49 19.55 -10.98
CA GLN A 283 -8.30 19.76 -12.17
C GLN A 283 -7.78 18.89 -13.33
N ILE A 284 -8.68 18.10 -13.91
CA ILE A 284 -8.47 17.39 -15.17
C ILE A 284 -9.17 18.22 -16.25
N GLN A 285 -8.47 18.55 -17.31
CA GLN A 285 -8.96 19.40 -18.39
C GLN A 285 -8.93 18.67 -19.72
N LYS A 286 -9.72 19.15 -20.70
CA LYS A 286 -9.78 18.63 -22.07
C LYS A 286 -9.97 17.11 -22.12
N ALA A 287 -10.67 16.57 -21.12
CA ALA A 287 -10.88 15.14 -21.04
C ALA A 287 -11.85 14.66 -22.11
N SER A 288 -11.46 13.62 -22.81
CA SER A 288 -12.29 12.91 -23.81
C SER A 288 -12.06 11.40 -23.70
N LEU A 289 -13.10 10.64 -23.97
CA LEU A 289 -13.04 9.19 -24.14
C LEU A 289 -14.23 8.68 -24.93
N LYS A 290 -14.07 7.48 -25.48
CA LYS A 290 -15.16 6.64 -26.01
C LYS A 290 -15.23 5.37 -25.18
N GLY A 291 -16.44 5.02 -24.73
CA GLY A 291 -16.70 3.86 -23.91
C GLY A 291 -17.74 2.93 -24.55
N VAL A 292 -17.54 1.64 -24.39
CA VAL A 292 -18.51 0.61 -24.77
C VAL A 292 -18.65 -0.33 -23.60
N PHE A 293 -19.89 -0.54 -23.18
CA PHE A 293 -20.27 -1.57 -22.22
C PHE A 293 -21.12 -2.63 -22.89
N SER A 294 -20.87 -3.91 -22.60
CA SER A 294 -21.74 -5.02 -22.97
C SER A 294 -21.82 -6.03 -21.83
N ASN A 295 -23.01 -6.61 -21.60
CA ASN A 295 -23.15 -7.71 -20.65
C ASN A 295 -22.81 -9.07 -21.29
N GLY A 296 -22.35 -9.08 -22.54
CA GLY A 296 -21.78 -10.22 -23.24
C GLY A 296 -22.79 -11.32 -23.64
N ALA A 297 -22.22 -12.40 -24.15
CA ALA A 297 -23.04 -13.48 -24.76
C ALA A 297 -23.95 -14.19 -23.77
N GLN A 298 -23.53 -14.39 -22.52
CA GLN A 298 -24.34 -15.04 -21.48
C GLN A 298 -25.16 -14.05 -20.65
N ARG A 299 -24.99 -12.74 -20.91
CA ARG A 299 -25.72 -11.65 -20.24
C ARG A 299 -25.60 -11.66 -18.73
N GLN A 300 -24.40 -11.97 -18.26
CA GLN A 300 -24.02 -12.10 -16.84
C GLN A 300 -22.79 -11.25 -16.54
N LEU A 301 -22.51 -10.98 -15.27
CA LEU A 301 -21.33 -10.25 -14.85
C LEU A 301 -20.03 -10.92 -15.34
N ALA A 302 -19.97 -12.25 -15.33
CA ALA A 302 -18.85 -13.02 -15.85
C ALA A 302 -18.52 -12.81 -17.33
N THR A 303 -19.51 -12.40 -18.16
CA THR A 303 -19.32 -12.10 -19.57
C THR A 303 -19.40 -10.62 -19.92
N SER A 304 -19.60 -9.77 -18.89
CA SER A 304 -19.65 -8.33 -19.08
C SER A 304 -18.29 -7.73 -19.34
N SER A 305 -18.25 -6.73 -20.20
CA SER A 305 -17.02 -6.00 -20.54
C SER A 305 -17.26 -4.49 -20.61
N ILE A 306 -16.19 -3.75 -20.31
CA ILE A 306 -16.08 -2.31 -20.49
C ILE A 306 -14.83 -2.04 -21.32
N SER A 307 -14.97 -1.33 -22.43
CA SER A 307 -13.86 -0.85 -23.24
C SER A 307 -13.88 0.66 -23.26
N LEU A 308 -12.79 1.30 -22.87
CA LEU A 308 -12.57 2.75 -22.99
C LEU A 308 -11.42 2.97 -23.96
N THR A 309 -11.69 3.69 -25.05
CA THR A 309 -10.70 4.03 -26.08
C THR A 309 -10.62 5.54 -26.25
N ASP A 310 -9.60 6.00 -26.97
CA ASP A 310 -9.38 7.40 -27.22
C ASP A 310 -9.39 8.25 -25.92
N ILE A 311 -8.91 7.65 -24.83
CA ILE A 311 -8.76 8.36 -23.56
C ILE A 311 -7.68 9.42 -23.77
N HIS A 312 -8.06 10.67 -23.57
CA HIS A 312 -7.15 11.81 -23.59
C HIS A 312 -7.58 12.81 -22.51
N PHE A 313 -6.65 13.33 -21.75
CA PHE A 313 -6.91 14.41 -20.80
C PHE A 313 -5.63 15.16 -20.44
N GLN A 314 -5.80 16.33 -19.83
CA GLN A 314 -4.68 17.14 -19.34
C GLN A 314 -4.75 17.32 -17.82
N ILE A 315 -3.61 17.16 -17.17
CA ILE A 315 -3.38 17.56 -15.77
C ILE A 315 -2.22 18.56 -15.79
N ASP A 316 -2.44 19.77 -15.29
CA ASP A 316 -1.43 20.86 -15.29
C ASP A 316 -0.79 21.09 -16.68
N ASN A 317 -1.63 21.12 -17.72
CA ASN A 317 -1.24 21.27 -19.14
C ASN A 317 -0.36 20.14 -19.70
N ARG A 318 -0.29 18.99 -19.06
CA ARG A 318 0.38 17.78 -19.56
C ARG A 318 -0.65 16.81 -20.11
N ASP A 319 -0.38 16.32 -21.30
CA ASP A 319 -1.24 15.36 -21.96
C ASP A 319 -1.04 13.95 -21.42
N ILE A 320 -2.15 13.27 -21.18
CA ILE A 320 -2.21 11.86 -20.84
C ILE A 320 -3.18 11.20 -21.81
N GLU A 321 -2.72 10.14 -22.44
CA GLU A 321 -3.48 9.34 -23.40
C GLU A 321 -3.55 7.89 -22.95
N GLY A 322 -4.57 7.15 -23.41
CA GLY A 322 -4.62 5.75 -23.07
C GLY A 322 -5.84 5.00 -23.56
N SER A 323 -5.89 3.75 -23.15
CA SER A 323 -7.02 2.84 -23.32
C SER A 323 -7.19 1.97 -22.09
N PHE A 324 -8.41 1.51 -21.86
CA PHE A 324 -8.74 0.63 -20.75
C PHE A 324 -9.76 -0.39 -21.22
N TYR A 325 -9.49 -1.65 -20.94
CA TYR A 325 -10.41 -2.77 -21.18
C TYR A 325 -10.55 -3.59 -19.91
N LEU A 326 -11.79 -3.90 -19.57
CA LEU A 326 -12.12 -4.75 -18.43
C LEU A 326 -13.16 -5.76 -18.89
N ASN A 327 -12.95 -7.04 -18.59
CA ASN A 327 -13.93 -8.08 -18.79
C ASN A 327 -14.10 -8.93 -17.54
N ASN A 328 -15.20 -9.69 -17.49
CA ASN A 328 -15.54 -10.55 -16.37
C ASN A 328 -15.62 -9.76 -15.05
N LEU A 329 -16.75 -9.06 -14.83
CA LEU A 329 -16.95 -8.22 -13.63
C LEU A 329 -16.99 -9.01 -12.30
N ASP A 330 -17.14 -10.37 -12.34
CA ASP A 330 -17.06 -11.22 -11.16
C ASP A 330 -15.60 -11.50 -10.75
N ASP A 331 -14.69 -11.67 -11.74
CA ASP A 331 -13.24 -11.85 -11.56
C ASP A 331 -12.51 -10.99 -12.60
N PRO A 332 -12.38 -9.68 -12.33
CA PRO A 332 -12.01 -8.71 -13.35
C PRO A 332 -10.62 -8.94 -13.93
N TYR A 333 -10.56 -9.13 -15.25
CA TYR A 333 -9.35 -9.06 -16.06
C TYR A 333 -9.26 -7.68 -16.69
N ILE A 334 -8.14 -7.01 -16.46
CA ILE A 334 -7.90 -5.64 -16.86
C ILE A 334 -6.77 -5.61 -17.89
N GLU A 335 -7.00 -4.87 -18.98
CA GLU A 335 -5.94 -4.43 -19.88
C GLU A 335 -5.96 -2.90 -19.92
N THR A 336 -4.81 -2.28 -19.79
CA THR A 336 -4.70 -0.82 -19.91
C THR A 336 -3.37 -0.45 -20.53
N HIS A 337 -3.41 0.58 -21.36
CA HIS A 337 -2.23 1.28 -21.87
C HIS A 337 -2.38 2.74 -21.50
N ILE A 338 -1.37 3.32 -20.89
CA ILE A 338 -1.35 4.72 -20.48
C ILE A 338 -0.01 5.34 -20.85
N LYS A 339 -0.08 6.50 -21.51
CA LYS A 339 1.08 7.26 -21.97
C LYS A 339 0.90 8.73 -21.64
N GLY A 340 1.99 9.38 -21.21
CA GLY A 340 1.94 10.81 -20.93
C GLY A 340 3.00 11.25 -19.95
N SER A 341 2.78 12.44 -19.41
CA SER A 341 3.62 12.97 -18.34
C SER A 341 2.78 13.55 -17.21
N ALA A 342 3.32 13.51 -15.99
CA ALA A 342 2.63 14.06 -14.82
C ALA A 342 3.64 14.54 -13.77
N GLN A 343 3.24 15.50 -12.95
CA GLN A 343 3.99 15.83 -11.74
C GLN A 343 3.80 14.75 -10.68
N LEU A 344 4.90 14.31 -10.07
CA LEU A 344 4.88 13.30 -9.00
C LEU A 344 3.88 13.67 -7.89
N LEU A 345 3.84 14.93 -7.48
CA LEU A 345 2.92 15.41 -6.45
C LEU A 345 1.45 15.13 -6.81
N ASN A 346 1.07 15.24 -8.07
CA ASN A 346 -0.31 15.02 -8.51
C ASN A 346 -0.68 13.54 -8.52
N ILE A 347 0.26 12.67 -8.88
CA ILE A 347 0.08 11.22 -8.77
C ILE A 347 -0.09 10.80 -7.30
N LEU A 348 0.74 11.34 -6.40
CA LEU A 348 0.67 11.04 -4.96
C LEU A 348 -0.65 11.51 -4.31
N LYS A 349 -1.27 12.59 -4.78
CA LYS A 349 -2.59 13.02 -4.30
C LYS A 349 -3.71 12.00 -4.59
N ILE A 350 -3.56 11.20 -5.64
CA ILE A 350 -4.53 10.17 -6.03
C ILE A 350 -4.28 8.88 -5.24
N LEU A 351 -3.02 8.61 -4.85
CA LEU A 351 -2.67 7.43 -4.05
C LEU A 351 -3.04 7.64 -2.58
N PRO A 352 -3.89 6.79 -2.00
CA PRO A 352 -4.47 7.03 -0.67
C PRO A 352 -3.46 6.96 0.49
N GLN A 353 -2.34 6.28 0.30
CA GLN A 353 -1.29 6.14 1.31
C GLN A 353 0.09 6.24 0.67
N HIS A 354 0.86 7.22 1.07
CA HIS A 354 2.27 7.36 0.68
C HIS A 354 3.11 7.84 1.86
N PRO A 355 4.39 7.42 1.95
CA PRO A 355 5.27 7.78 3.07
C PRO A 355 5.87 9.18 2.94
N PHE A 356 5.63 9.90 1.84
CA PHE A 356 6.30 11.17 1.55
C PHE A 356 5.65 12.34 2.27
N GLU A 357 6.47 13.20 2.88
CA GLU A 357 6.11 14.50 3.42
C GLU A 357 6.16 15.60 2.34
N GLU A 358 7.20 15.55 1.50
CA GLU A 358 7.39 16.41 0.33
C GLU A 358 7.69 15.54 -0.88
N ALA A 359 7.16 15.92 -2.05
CA ALA A 359 7.51 15.28 -3.30
C ALA A 359 7.35 16.28 -4.45
N SER A 360 8.30 16.28 -5.38
CA SER A 360 8.26 17.08 -6.61
C SER A 360 9.03 16.36 -7.72
N GLY A 361 8.91 16.86 -8.94
CA GLY A 361 9.53 16.28 -10.11
C GLY A 361 8.50 15.81 -11.12
N GLU A 362 8.95 15.30 -12.22
CA GLU A 362 8.15 14.92 -13.38
C GLU A 362 8.33 13.42 -13.69
N LEU A 363 7.22 12.79 -14.03
CA LEU A 363 7.15 11.41 -14.47
C LEU A 363 6.73 11.40 -15.94
N ASP A 364 7.50 10.74 -16.79
CA ASP A 364 7.12 10.40 -18.16
C ASP A 364 6.85 8.91 -18.24
N PHE A 365 5.70 8.52 -18.75
CA PHE A 365 5.32 7.10 -18.74
C PHE A 365 4.67 6.68 -20.07
N ASP A 366 4.98 5.45 -20.46
CA ASP A 366 4.36 4.73 -21.57
C ASP A 366 4.26 3.26 -21.13
N ILE A 367 3.15 2.90 -20.47
CA ILE A 367 3.02 1.65 -19.71
C ILE A 367 1.80 0.88 -20.16
N GLU A 368 2.00 -0.38 -20.49
CA GLU A 368 0.97 -1.37 -20.73
C GLU A 368 0.85 -2.32 -19.52
N PHE A 369 -0.37 -2.65 -19.13
CA PHE A 369 -0.64 -3.59 -18.05
C PHE A 369 -1.78 -4.55 -18.46
N LYS A 370 -1.62 -5.85 -18.17
CA LYS A 370 -2.63 -6.90 -18.37
C LYS A 370 -2.59 -7.90 -17.22
N GLY A 371 -3.75 -8.18 -16.65
CA GLY A 371 -3.85 -9.17 -15.59
C GLY A 371 -5.18 -9.19 -14.87
N LYS A 372 -5.39 -10.22 -14.07
CA LYS A 372 -6.57 -10.29 -13.20
C LYS A 372 -6.35 -9.49 -11.91
N SER A 373 -7.38 -8.79 -11.48
CA SER A 373 -7.36 -8.04 -10.21
C SER A 373 -7.02 -8.94 -9.00
N ASN A 374 -7.48 -10.19 -8.99
CA ASN A 374 -7.19 -11.13 -7.91
C ASN A 374 -5.75 -11.67 -7.93
N ASP A 375 -5.10 -11.69 -9.09
CA ASP A 375 -3.70 -12.10 -9.20
C ASP A 375 -2.76 -11.12 -8.50
N LEU A 376 -3.09 -9.82 -8.49
CA LEU A 376 -2.36 -8.81 -7.73
C LEU A 376 -2.39 -9.03 -6.20
N LYS A 377 -3.41 -9.75 -5.69
CA LYS A 377 -3.60 -9.99 -4.24
C LYS A 377 -2.91 -11.24 -3.73
N SER A 378 -2.48 -12.15 -4.61
CA SER A 378 -1.91 -13.44 -4.23
C SER A 378 -0.42 -13.50 -4.54
N LYS A 379 0.33 -14.20 -3.68
CA LYS A 379 1.79 -14.39 -3.89
C LYS A 379 2.10 -15.14 -5.19
N SER A 380 1.24 -16.06 -5.63
CA SER A 380 1.42 -16.82 -6.88
C SER A 380 0.83 -16.14 -8.10
N GLY A 381 -0.15 -15.27 -7.91
CA GLY A 381 -0.88 -14.67 -9.01
C GLY A 381 -0.11 -13.60 -9.77
N TYR A 382 0.86 -12.95 -9.13
CA TYR A 382 1.60 -11.89 -9.80
C TYR A 382 2.40 -12.38 -11.02
N GLN A 383 2.72 -13.66 -11.09
CA GLN A 383 3.36 -14.27 -12.27
C GLN A 383 2.47 -14.25 -13.53
N ASN A 384 1.14 -14.17 -13.32
CA ASN A 384 0.16 -14.09 -14.41
C ASN A 384 -0.04 -12.66 -14.91
N ILE A 385 0.60 -11.68 -14.26
CA ILE A 385 0.51 -10.27 -14.62
C ILE A 385 1.53 -9.96 -15.68
N TYR A 386 1.09 -9.24 -16.70
CA TYR A 386 1.96 -8.67 -17.71
C TYR A 386 1.99 -7.15 -17.59
N SER A 387 3.16 -6.57 -17.49
CA SER A 387 3.37 -5.14 -17.71
C SER A 387 4.58 -4.94 -18.61
N ALA A 388 4.53 -3.93 -19.43
CA ALA A 388 5.62 -3.52 -20.31
C ALA A 388 5.62 -2.03 -20.48
N GLY A 389 6.77 -1.44 -20.86
CA GLY A 389 6.91 -0.03 -21.13
C GLY A 389 7.95 0.64 -20.26
N ASP A 390 7.95 1.96 -20.28
CA ASP A 390 8.97 2.78 -19.66
C ASP A 390 8.37 3.82 -18.71
N LEU A 391 9.11 4.13 -17.64
CA LEU A 391 8.84 5.21 -16.70
C LEU A 391 10.11 6.06 -16.54
N GLY A 392 10.10 7.25 -17.11
CA GLY A 392 11.11 8.28 -16.90
C GLY A 392 10.86 9.03 -15.60
N LEU A 393 11.91 9.23 -14.82
CA LEU A 393 11.92 10.05 -13.60
C LEU A 393 12.79 11.27 -13.87
N ASN A 394 12.26 12.49 -13.75
CA ASN A 394 12.99 13.71 -14.04
C ASN A 394 12.91 14.68 -12.85
N ASN A 395 14.09 15.08 -12.34
CA ASN A 395 14.23 16.02 -11.22
C ASN A 395 13.35 15.65 -10.02
N ILE A 396 13.31 14.37 -9.69
CA ILE A 396 12.55 13.89 -8.53
C ILE A 396 13.23 14.34 -7.25
N VAL A 397 12.49 15.01 -6.39
CA VAL A 397 12.88 15.32 -5.01
C VAL A 397 11.77 14.84 -4.08
N ALA A 398 12.12 13.97 -3.16
CA ALA A 398 11.17 13.40 -2.21
C ALA A 398 11.73 13.44 -0.78
N LYS A 399 10.87 13.69 0.21
CA LYS A 399 11.19 13.60 1.63
C LYS A 399 10.24 12.62 2.29
N ILE A 400 10.80 11.58 2.88
CA ILE A 400 10.03 10.58 3.64
C ILE A 400 9.77 11.14 5.04
N LYS A 401 8.56 10.91 5.57
CA LYS A 401 8.19 11.26 6.95
C LYS A 401 9.22 10.67 7.91
N SER A 402 9.70 11.49 8.86
CA SER A 402 10.70 11.11 9.86
C SER A 402 12.09 10.74 9.32
N TYR A 403 12.37 10.95 8.03
CA TYR A 403 13.72 10.88 7.48
C TYR A 403 14.24 12.30 7.22
N PRO A 404 15.40 12.71 7.77
CA PRO A 404 15.85 14.11 7.76
C PRO A 404 16.29 14.60 6.38
N HIS A 405 16.80 13.70 5.53
CA HIS A 405 17.34 14.07 4.24
C HIS A 405 16.34 13.90 3.11
N ARG A 406 16.46 14.75 2.09
CA ARG A 406 15.75 14.59 0.81
C ARG A 406 16.43 13.51 -0.01
N ILE A 407 15.64 12.81 -0.75
CA ILE A 407 16.04 11.86 -1.78
C ILE A 407 15.89 12.58 -3.11
N GLU A 408 16.95 12.67 -3.88
CA GLU A 408 16.96 13.36 -5.17
C GLU A 408 17.38 12.38 -6.26
N ILE A 409 16.59 12.33 -7.36
CA ILE A 409 16.88 11.56 -8.57
C ILE A 409 16.84 12.56 -9.72
N PRO A 410 18.00 12.98 -10.23
CA PRO A 410 18.06 13.94 -11.35
C PRO A 410 17.38 13.39 -12.59
N GLU A 411 17.72 12.16 -12.96
CA GLU A 411 17.15 11.44 -14.10
C GLU A 411 17.26 9.93 -13.87
N ALA A 412 16.22 9.19 -14.24
CA ALA A 412 16.27 7.74 -14.32
C ALA A 412 15.26 7.21 -15.34
N LEU A 413 15.61 6.11 -15.99
CA LEU A 413 14.71 5.33 -16.83
C LEU A 413 14.45 3.98 -16.18
N CYS A 414 13.19 3.71 -15.90
CA CYS A 414 12.70 2.45 -15.36
C CYS A 414 11.93 1.71 -16.44
N THR A 415 12.31 0.48 -16.75
CA THR A 415 11.64 -0.34 -17.79
C THR A 415 10.83 -1.42 -17.12
N PHE A 416 9.55 -1.51 -17.46
CA PHE A 416 8.64 -2.56 -16.99
C PHE A 416 8.82 -3.83 -17.83
N ASN A 417 8.94 -4.97 -17.16
CA ASN A 417 8.94 -6.27 -17.77
C ASN A 417 8.13 -7.24 -16.89
N LYS A 418 6.96 -7.61 -17.37
CA LYS A 418 5.93 -8.29 -16.57
C LYS A 418 5.56 -7.45 -15.34
N ASN A 419 5.68 -7.96 -14.13
CA ASN A 419 5.42 -7.16 -12.90
C ASN A 419 6.71 -6.58 -12.28
N ASP A 420 7.82 -6.71 -12.99
CA ASP A 420 9.13 -6.27 -12.55
C ASP A 420 9.50 -4.93 -13.22
N ILE A 421 10.28 -4.14 -12.51
CA ILE A 421 10.87 -2.92 -13.02
C ILE A 421 12.38 -3.07 -12.98
N SER A 422 13.02 -2.93 -14.14
CA SER A 422 14.47 -2.78 -14.22
C SER A 422 14.84 -1.30 -14.22
N ILE A 423 15.92 -1.00 -13.51
CA ILE A 423 16.50 0.33 -13.39
C ILE A 423 17.96 0.22 -13.82
N ASN A 424 18.37 1.06 -14.76
CA ASN A 424 19.74 1.13 -15.24
C ASN A 424 20.30 2.53 -15.01
N ASP A 425 21.50 2.60 -14.42
CA ASP A 425 22.28 3.83 -14.21
C ASP A 425 21.51 4.98 -13.50
N MET A 426 20.60 4.61 -12.59
CA MET A 426 19.90 5.62 -11.79
C MET A 426 20.85 6.29 -10.83
N SER A 427 21.01 7.59 -10.94
CA SER A 427 21.70 8.41 -9.95
C SER A 427 20.75 8.81 -8.83
N LEU A 428 21.10 8.44 -7.61
CA LEU A 428 20.34 8.73 -6.38
C LEU A 428 21.20 9.55 -5.41
N HIS A 429 20.70 10.70 -4.99
CA HIS A 429 21.37 11.55 -4.00
C HIS A 429 20.59 11.56 -2.69
N VAL A 430 21.28 11.27 -1.58
CA VAL A 430 20.70 11.27 -0.22
C VAL A 430 21.67 11.96 0.73
N GLY A 431 21.36 13.17 1.13
CA GLY A 431 22.30 14.00 1.89
C GLY A 431 23.59 14.22 1.10
N LYS A 432 24.74 13.81 1.63
CA LYS A 432 26.04 13.87 0.96
C LYS A 432 26.38 12.62 0.13
N ASN A 433 25.46 11.63 0.11
CA ASN A 433 25.70 10.37 -0.56
C ASN A 433 25.17 10.40 -1.99
N ASN A 434 26.01 10.02 -2.93
CA ASN A 434 25.66 9.79 -4.33
C ASN A 434 25.78 8.31 -4.62
N VAL A 435 24.71 7.71 -5.10
CA VAL A 435 24.61 6.28 -5.36
C VAL A 435 24.18 6.08 -6.80
N THR A 436 24.89 5.26 -7.53
CA THR A 436 24.42 4.71 -8.80
C THR A 436 23.76 3.36 -8.52
N VAL A 437 22.54 3.20 -8.98
CA VAL A 437 21.71 2.02 -8.74
C VAL A 437 21.41 1.34 -10.08
N ASN A 438 21.76 0.07 -10.17
CA ASN A 438 21.38 -0.83 -11.27
C ASN A 438 20.67 -2.04 -10.66
N GLY A 439 19.44 -2.34 -11.11
CA GLY A 439 18.73 -3.45 -10.46
C GLY A 439 17.33 -3.71 -10.95
N ILE A 440 16.70 -4.66 -10.29
CA ILE A 440 15.34 -5.11 -10.57
C ILE A 440 14.51 -5.00 -9.30
N PHE A 441 13.33 -4.39 -9.43
CA PHE A 441 12.33 -4.27 -8.40
C PHE A 441 11.14 -5.13 -8.79
N ARG A 442 10.93 -6.24 -8.07
CA ARG A 442 9.85 -7.18 -8.33
C ARG A 442 8.63 -6.86 -7.49
N ASN A 443 7.44 -7.06 -8.05
CA ASN A 443 6.15 -6.83 -7.42
C ASN A 443 5.88 -5.36 -7.02
N LEU A 444 6.47 -4.38 -7.71
CA LEU A 444 6.24 -2.99 -7.38
C LEU A 444 4.78 -2.56 -7.59
N ILE A 445 4.15 -3.00 -8.70
CA ILE A 445 2.74 -2.69 -8.99
C ILE A 445 1.83 -3.28 -7.91
N GLY A 446 2.08 -4.53 -7.50
CA GLY A 446 1.35 -5.16 -6.39
C GLY A 446 1.46 -4.36 -5.10
N LYS A 447 2.65 -3.91 -4.73
CA LYS A 447 2.90 -3.09 -3.52
C LYS A 447 2.22 -1.72 -3.59
N LEU A 448 2.18 -1.08 -4.75
CA LEU A 448 1.52 0.21 -4.94
C LEU A 448 0.00 0.12 -4.79
N ILE A 449 -0.60 -0.97 -5.27
CA ILE A 449 -2.06 -1.17 -5.23
C ILE A 449 -2.49 -1.77 -3.88
N PHE A 450 -1.70 -2.70 -3.34
CA PHE A 450 -1.95 -3.42 -2.08
C PHE A 450 -0.76 -3.24 -1.13
N PRO A 451 -0.82 -2.25 -0.22
CA PRO A 451 0.31 -1.88 0.64
C PRO A 451 0.85 -3.00 1.54
N GLU A 452 0.07 -4.06 1.78
CA GLU A 452 0.47 -5.25 2.54
C GLU A 452 1.38 -6.21 1.75
N GLN A 453 1.50 -6.04 0.44
CA GLN A 453 2.37 -6.88 -0.39
C GLN A 453 3.84 -6.55 -0.15
N SER A 454 4.70 -7.57 -0.27
CA SER A 454 6.15 -7.38 -0.20
C SER A 454 6.72 -7.02 -1.57
N ILE A 455 7.78 -6.23 -1.56
CA ILE A 455 8.60 -5.94 -2.73
C ILE A 455 9.95 -6.62 -2.56
N TYR A 456 10.49 -7.21 -3.65
CA TYR A 456 11.82 -7.76 -3.69
C TYR A 456 12.73 -6.88 -4.56
N ILE A 457 13.89 -6.50 -4.04
CA ILE A 457 14.86 -5.62 -4.70
C ILE A 457 16.18 -6.37 -4.85
N GLN A 458 16.65 -6.49 -6.07
CA GLN A 458 17.98 -6.98 -6.38
C GLN A 458 18.73 -5.88 -7.13
N ALA A 459 19.83 -5.36 -6.54
CA ALA A 459 20.51 -4.22 -7.14
C ALA A 459 22.01 -4.18 -6.85
N ASP A 460 22.75 -3.62 -7.79
CA ASP A 460 24.13 -3.18 -7.62
C ASP A 460 24.15 -1.71 -7.24
N LEU A 461 24.85 -1.40 -6.15
CA LEU A 461 25.02 -0.05 -5.61
C LEU A 461 26.50 0.36 -5.77
N GLU A 462 26.74 1.40 -6.55
CA GLU A 462 28.07 2.00 -6.68
C GLU A 462 28.10 3.40 -6.07
N MET A 463 29.03 3.62 -5.15
CA MET A 463 29.16 4.88 -4.40
C MET A 463 30.57 5.40 -4.46
N GLY A 464 30.73 6.72 -4.65
CA GLY A 464 32.03 7.36 -4.50
C GLY A 464 32.45 7.44 -3.04
N ASN A 465 31.64 8.07 -2.22
CA ASN A 465 31.84 8.21 -0.79
C ASN A 465 30.56 7.94 -0.02
N ILE A 466 30.65 7.12 1.03
CA ILE A 466 29.55 6.87 1.98
C ILE A 466 29.75 7.78 3.19
N ASN A 467 28.81 8.69 3.42
CA ASN A 467 28.70 9.43 4.68
C ASN A 467 27.67 8.73 5.57
N MET A 468 28.15 7.97 6.54
CA MET A 468 27.27 7.19 7.42
C MET A 468 26.44 8.06 8.37
N GLU A 469 26.87 9.28 8.70
CA GLU A 469 26.09 10.20 9.53
C GLU A 469 24.77 10.57 8.87
N ASP A 470 24.76 10.77 7.54
CA ASP A 470 23.54 11.06 6.79
C ASP A 470 22.63 9.82 6.67
N ILE A 471 23.20 8.61 6.59
CA ILE A 471 22.42 7.35 6.54
C ILE A 471 21.80 7.02 7.90
N LEU A 472 22.57 7.15 8.97
CA LEU A 472 22.18 6.78 10.34
C LEU A 472 21.37 7.87 11.08
N MET A 473 20.99 8.95 10.41
CA MET A 473 20.20 10.07 10.97
C MET A 473 20.84 10.75 12.21
N SER A 474 22.13 10.68 12.36
CA SER A 474 22.82 11.28 13.52
C SER A 474 23.01 12.78 13.30
N ASP A 475 22.06 13.60 13.74
CA ASP A 475 22.27 15.05 13.80
C ASP A 475 22.86 15.44 15.15
N LYS A 476 24.17 15.67 15.18
CA LYS A 476 24.89 16.15 16.37
C LYS A 476 24.40 17.49 16.92
N ARG A 477 23.60 18.26 16.14
CA ARG A 477 23.12 19.60 16.56
C ARG A 477 21.87 19.52 17.44
N THR A 478 21.13 18.43 17.40
CA THR A 478 19.84 18.31 18.09
C THR A 478 19.85 17.36 19.28
N ASN A 479 20.98 16.73 19.65
CA ASN A 479 21.03 15.63 20.62
C ASN A 479 20.02 14.50 20.36
N GLN A 480 19.48 14.40 19.12
CA GLN A 480 18.69 13.25 18.72
C GLN A 480 19.64 12.13 18.33
N SER A 481 19.68 11.13 19.16
CA SER A 481 20.38 9.88 18.93
C SER A 481 19.81 9.17 17.70
N SER A 482 20.67 8.61 16.88
CA SER A 482 20.32 7.71 15.77
C SER A 482 19.40 6.60 16.28
N ASP A 483 18.22 6.47 15.71
CA ASP A 483 17.25 5.44 16.10
C ASP A 483 17.07 4.43 14.96
N LEU A 484 17.84 3.34 14.94
CA LEU A 484 17.62 2.22 14.01
C LEU A 484 16.25 1.57 14.22
N GLY A 485 15.69 1.65 15.41
CA GLY A 485 14.37 1.16 15.74
C GLY A 485 13.26 1.81 14.90
N PHE A 486 13.55 2.95 14.27
CA PHE A 486 12.61 3.64 13.38
C PHE A 486 12.72 3.16 11.92
N ILE A 487 13.93 2.95 11.39
CA ILE A 487 14.12 2.58 9.96
C ILE A 487 13.74 1.12 9.70
N MET A 488 14.11 0.22 10.59
CA MET A 488 13.92 -1.22 10.40
C MET A 488 12.46 -1.66 10.25
N PRO A 489 11.48 -1.13 11.05
CA PRO A 489 10.06 -1.40 10.83
C PRO A 489 9.50 -0.88 9.50
N LEU A 490 10.06 0.23 8.97
CA LEU A 490 9.65 0.77 7.65
C LEU A 490 10.03 -0.16 6.50
N LEU A 491 11.09 -0.95 6.68
CA LEU A 491 11.60 -1.88 5.68
C LEU A 491 11.07 -3.32 5.87
N LYS A 492 10.10 -3.53 6.75
CA LYS A 492 9.57 -4.86 7.09
C LYS A 492 9.05 -5.64 5.87
N ASP A 493 8.39 -4.94 4.94
CA ASP A 493 7.79 -5.53 3.75
C ASP A 493 8.75 -5.50 2.54
N TYR A 494 10.02 -5.17 2.76
CA TYR A 494 11.04 -5.16 1.71
C TYR A 494 11.99 -6.33 1.91
N LYS A 495 12.27 -7.05 0.82
CA LYS A 495 13.33 -8.04 0.76
C LYS A 495 14.37 -7.52 -0.22
N MET A 496 15.64 -7.50 0.18
CA MET A 496 16.68 -6.90 -0.64
C MET A 496 17.92 -7.79 -0.72
N GLU A 497 18.47 -7.90 -1.91
CA GLU A 497 19.79 -8.43 -2.20
C GLU A 497 20.59 -7.37 -2.95
N LEU A 498 21.57 -6.79 -2.27
CA LEU A 498 22.31 -5.65 -2.78
C LEU A 498 23.79 -5.97 -2.88
N SER A 499 24.40 -5.69 -4.00
CA SER A 499 25.87 -5.70 -4.16
C SER A 499 26.35 -4.26 -3.98
N LEU A 500 27.12 -4.02 -2.92
CA LEU A 500 27.67 -2.70 -2.61
C LEU A 500 29.14 -2.61 -3.02
N LYS A 501 29.48 -1.54 -3.75
CA LYS A 501 30.84 -1.09 -3.98
C LYS A 501 30.94 0.38 -3.65
N ALA A 502 31.96 0.77 -2.85
CA ALA A 502 32.21 2.17 -2.57
C ALA A 502 33.73 2.48 -2.53
N ALA A 503 34.09 3.66 -3.03
CA ALA A 503 35.48 4.08 -3.00
C ALA A 503 35.92 4.41 -1.58
N SER A 504 35.07 5.08 -0.80
CA SER A 504 35.37 5.43 0.61
C SER A 504 34.12 5.49 1.48
N MET A 505 34.32 5.42 2.79
CA MET A 505 33.28 5.60 3.81
C MET A 505 33.83 6.40 4.99
N ASN A 506 33.02 7.32 5.50
CA ASN A 506 33.32 8.14 6.66
C ASN A 506 32.23 8.01 7.72
N TYR A 507 32.66 7.82 8.99
CA TYR A 507 31.77 7.86 10.14
C TYR A 507 32.54 8.34 11.37
N ILE A 508 32.28 9.53 11.85
CA ILE A 508 32.99 10.17 12.97
C ILE A 508 34.53 10.18 12.73
N LYS A 509 35.29 9.33 13.42
CA LYS A 509 36.74 9.14 13.26
C LYS A 509 37.09 7.99 12.32
N PHE A 510 36.11 7.15 11.98
CA PHE A 510 36.31 5.98 11.13
C PHE A 510 36.37 6.41 9.65
N HIS A 511 37.44 6.02 8.99
CA HIS A 511 37.62 6.22 7.56
C HIS A 511 38.04 4.90 6.92
N ALA A 512 37.31 4.45 5.92
CA ALA A 512 37.60 3.25 5.14
C ALA A 512 37.59 3.53 3.63
N THR A 513 38.30 2.69 2.89
CA THR A 513 38.40 2.75 1.43
C THR A 513 38.26 1.38 0.82
N ASN A 514 37.96 1.31 -0.50
CA ASN A 514 37.77 0.07 -1.26
C ASN A 514 36.77 -0.89 -0.60
N ILE A 515 35.57 -0.38 -0.35
CA ILE A 515 34.50 -1.10 0.34
C ILE A 515 33.74 -1.95 -0.70
N SER A 516 33.51 -3.22 -0.37
CA SER A 516 32.61 -4.10 -1.07
C SER A 516 31.89 -5.03 -0.10
N SER A 517 30.63 -5.36 -0.39
CA SER A 517 29.85 -6.34 0.38
C SER A 517 28.61 -6.78 -0.40
N LEU A 518 28.17 -8.01 -0.19
CA LEU A 518 26.83 -8.43 -0.51
C LEU A 518 25.95 -8.18 0.72
N ILE A 519 24.86 -7.47 0.53
CA ILE A 519 23.91 -7.08 1.59
C ILE A 519 22.60 -7.80 1.33
N GLU A 520 22.15 -8.59 2.29
CA GLU A 520 20.82 -9.22 2.26
C GLU A 520 19.96 -8.65 3.39
N TRP A 521 18.79 -8.16 3.05
CA TRP A 521 17.79 -7.74 4.01
C TRP A 521 16.54 -8.58 3.86
N ASN A 522 16.17 -9.27 4.91
CA ASN A 522 14.90 -9.95 5.04
C ASN A 522 14.50 -9.93 6.53
N TYR A 523 13.59 -9.03 6.88
CA TYR A 523 13.23 -8.80 8.28
C TYR A 523 12.98 -10.11 9.04
N PRO A 524 13.58 -10.32 10.24
CA PRO A 524 14.32 -9.33 11.04
C PRO A 524 15.85 -9.35 10.82
N LEU A 525 16.37 -9.96 9.76
CA LEU A 525 17.80 -10.21 9.55
C LEU A 525 18.39 -9.33 8.45
N LEU A 526 19.47 -8.62 8.75
CA LEU A 526 20.35 -7.92 7.81
C LEU A 526 21.70 -8.61 7.79
N THR A 527 22.19 -9.02 6.64
CA THR A 527 23.53 -9.63 6.51
C THR A 527 24.43 -8.84 5.58
N PHE A 528 25.69 -8.75 5.93
CA PHE A 528 26.78 -8.28 5.09
C PHE A 528 27.70 -9.45 4.87
N SER A 529 27.67 -10.04 3.68
CA SER A 529 28.47 -11.19 3.30
C SER A 529 29.66 -10.76 2.44
N ASN A 530 30.80 -11.44 2.60
CA ASN A 530 32.03 -11.14 1.86
C ASN A 530 32.43 -9.65 1.96
N ALA A 531 32.16 -9.03 3.12
CA ALA A 531 32.55 -7.64 3.35
C ALA A 531 34.06 -7.50 3.30
N SER A 532 34.56 -6.52 2.55
CA SER A 532 35.97 -6.16 2.45
C SER A 532 36.12 -4.66 2.44
N LEU A 533 37.09 -4.17 3.22
CA LEU A 533 37.45 -2.76 3.24
C LEU A 533 38.87 -2.56 3.76
N ASN A 534 39.45 -1.42 3.41
CA ASN A 534 40.75 -0.99 3.95
C ASN A 534 40.55 0.12 4.97
N PHE A 535 41.13 -0.01 6.16
CA PHE A 535 41.11 1.04 7.18
C PHE A 535 42.34 0.91 8.09
N CYS A 536 42.73 1.94 8.81
CA CYS A 536 43.92 1.96 9.68
C CYS A 536 45.15 1.39 8.99
N ASN A 537 45.36 1.68 7.71
CA ASN A 537 46.46 1.21 6.86
C ASN A 537 46.53 -0.33 6.65
N GLY A 538 45.51 -1.06 6.97
CA GLY A 538 45.41 -2.49 6.78
C GLY A 538 44.09 -2.88 6.08
N ASN A 539 43.75 -4.16 6.18
CA ASN A 539 42.58 -4.73 5.50
C ASN A 539 41.67 -5.45 6.51
N TYR A 540 40.36 -5.32 6.26
CA TYR A 540 39.30 -6.10 6.92
C TYR A 540 38.58 -6.95 5.87
N THR A 541 38.27 -8.19 6.22
CA THR A 541 37.36 -9.08 5.50
C THR A 541 36.49 -9.82 6.49
N GLY A 542 35.19 -10.03 6.17
CA GLY A 542 34.32 -10.75 7.10
C GLY A 542 32.88 -10.83 6.68
N ASN A 543 32.09 -11.52 7.51
CA ASN A 543 30.65 -11.59 7.42
C ASN A 543 30.06 -11.03 8.71
N THR A 544 29.06 -10.15 8.56
CA THR A 544 28.38 -9.54 9.69
C THR A 544 26.87 -9.68 9.53
N SER A 545 26.18 -10.03 10.59
CA SER A 545 24.73 -10.08 10.63
C SER A 545 24.19 -9.22 11.76
N LEU A 546 23.08 -8.53 11.50
CA LEU A 546 22.30 -7.77 12.45
C LEU A 546 20.92 -8.40 12.54
N THR A 547 20.52 -8.81 13.73
CA THR A 547 19.18 -9.38 13.98
C THR A 547 18.39 -8.45 14.87
N VAL A 548 17.24 -7.98 14.39
CA VAL A 548 16.30 -7.18 15.20
C VAL A 548 15.59 -8.12 16.17
N ILE A 549 15.91 -8.02 17.46
CA ILE A 549 15.29 -8.85 18.50
C ILE A 549 13.92 -8.25 18.90
N ASN A 550 13.89 -6.93 19.05
CA ASN A 550 12.67 -6.14 19.29
C ASN A 550 12.96 -4.66 19.00
N ASP A 551 11.98 -3.79 19.20
CA ASP A 551 12.07 -2.35 18.90
C ASP A 551 13.20 -1.59 19.66
N LYS A 552 13.82 -2.22 20.65
CA LYS A 552 14.85 -1.61 21.51
C LYS A 552 16.20 -2.30 21.46
N LEU A 553 16.28 -3.44 20.77
CA LEU A 553 17.45 -4.31 20.85
C LEU A 553 17.78 -4.92 19.48
N VAL A 554 19.02 -4.73 19.06
CA VAL A 554 19.62 -5.35 17.87
C VAL A 554 20.82 -6.18 18.28
N GLU A 555 20.91 -7.41 17.82
CA GLU A 555 22.07 -8.29 18.03
C GLU A 555 22.97 -8.24 16.79
N ILE A 556 24.26 -8.03 16.99
CA ILE A 556 25.29 -8.08 15.95
C ILE A 556 26.15 -9.32 16.17
N LYS A 557 26.33 -10.10 15.10
CA LYS A 557 27.30 -11.18 15.04
C LYS A 557 28.25 -10.93 13.88
N THR A 558 29.55 -11.05 14.09
CA THR A 558 30.55 -10.95 13.02
C THR A 558 31.63 -12.01 13.17
N ASP A 559 31.99 -12.60 12.02
CA ASP A 559 33.18 -13.44 11.84
C ASP A 559 34.09 -12.72 10.83
N SER A 560 35.25 -12.28 11.30
CA SER A 560 36.05 -11.36 10.52
C SER A 560 37.55 -11.65 10.65
N LYS A 561 38.29 -11.13 9.69
CA LYS A 561 39.75 -11.17 9.63
C LYS A 561 40.25 -9.75 9.42
N ILE A 562 41.12 -9.31 10.30
CA ILE A 562 41.88 -8.07 10.12
C ILE A 562 43.33 -8.41 9.85
N ARG A 563 43.96 -7.65 8.97
CA ARG A 563 45.36 -7.85 8.59
C ARG A 563 46.11 -6.52 8.56
N ASP A 564 47.18 -6.49 9.28
CA ASP A 564 48.22 -5.42 9.28
C ASP A 564 47.67 -4.01 9.64
N LEU A 565 46.63 -3.92 10.49
CA LEU A 565 46.11 -2.64 10.95
C LEU A 565 47.08 -1.94 11.86
N ASN A 566 47.26 -0.63 11.71
CA ASN A 566 47.98 0.18 12.71
C ASN A 566 47.19 0.21 14.02
N ILE A 567 47.80 -0.36 15.08
CA ILE A 567 47.08 -0.52 16.36
C ILE A 567 46.84 0.81 17.07
N ASP A 568 47.73 1.78 16.97
CA ASP A 568 47.56 3.14 17.51
C ASP A 568 46.36 3.85 16.83
N THR A 569 46.30 3.78 15.51
CA THR A 569 45.18 4.33 14.73
C THR A 569 43.89 3.62 15.07
N LEU A 570 43.92 2.29 15.25
CA LEU A 570 42.76 1.50 15.65
C LEU A 570 42.21 1.94 17.01
N PHE A 571 43.10 2.13 18.00
CA PHE A 571 42.74 2.63 19.34
C PHE A 571 42.14 4.05 19.27
N TYR A 572 42.76 4.95 18.49
CA TYR A 572 42.26 6.32 18.29
C TYR A 572 40.86 6.35 17.68
N VAL A 573 40.61 5.55 16.62
CA VAL A 573 39.35 5.49 15.93
C VAL A 573 38.21 5.00 16.82
N PHE A 574 38.50 4.00 17.67
CA PHE A 574 37.51 3.40 18.57
C PHE A 574 37.56 3.96 20.01
N ASP A 575 38.03 5.22 20.19
CA ASP A 575 38.07 5.92 21.48
C ASP A 575 38.72 5.07 22.60
N ASN A 576 39.83 4.38 22.24
CA ASN A 576 40.56 3.47 23.12
C ASN A 576 39.66 2.35 23.68
N PHE A 577 38.60 1.94 22.98
CA PHE A 577 37.64 0.95 23.45
C PHE A 577 37.00 1.29 24.80
N ALA A 578 36.75 2.62 25.03
CA ALA A 578 36.22 3.17 26.28
C ALA A 578 37.04 2.84 27.55
N GLN A 579 38.34 2.52 27.41
CA GLN A 579 39.25 2.25 28.53
C GLN A 579 40.42 3.24 28.55
N THR A 580 41.10 3.39 29.71
CA THR A 580 42.16 4.34 29.93
C THR A 580 43.50 3.68 30.24
N PHE A 581 43.56 2.34 30.30
CA PHE A 581 44.73 1.59 30.72
C PHE A 581 45.83 1.52 29.65
N ILE A 582 45.44 1.19 28.42
CA ILE A 582 46.30 1.27 27.22
C ILE A 582 45.61 2.16 26.23
N THR A 583 46.24 3.23 25.80
CA THR A 583 45.69 4.18 24.87
C THR A 583 46.45 4.22 23.55
N ASP A 584 45.89 4.86 22.56
CA ASP A 584 46.53 5.15 21.26
C ASP A 584 47.94 5.77 21.40
N ARG A 585 48.21 6.47 22.52
CA ARG A 585 49.51 7.08 22.83
C ARG A 585 50.52 6.09 23.38
N ASN A 586 50.02 4.99 23.97
CA ASN A 586 50.89 4.02 24.64
C ASN A 586 51.34 2.90 23.70
N ILE A 587 50.51 2.49 22.73
CA ILE A 587 50.76 1.31 21.91
C ILE A 587 50.93 1.68 20.44
N LYS A 588 51.95 1.05 19.81
CA LYS A 588 52.17 1.11 18.34
C LYS A 588 52.45 -0.30 17.81
N GLY A 589 52.31 -0.47 16.50
CA GLY A 589 52.60 -1.72 15.82
C GLY A 589 51.50 -2.09 14.79
N GLN A 590 51.62 -3.26 14.25
CA GLN A 590 50.68 -3.83 13.29
C GLN A 590 49.94 -4.99 13.94
N ILE A 591 48.62 -4.95 13.92
CA ILE A 591 47.75 -6.01 14.44
C ILE A 591 47.06 -6.78 13.31
N SER A 592 47.11 -8.09 13.40
CA SER A 592 46.32 -9.04 12.59
C SER A 592 45.54 -9.93 13.54
N SER A 593 44.28 -10.24 13.20
CA SER A 593 43.43 -11.07 14.04
C SER A 593 42.36 -11.78 13.23
N ASP A 594 42.01 -12.98 13.66
CA ASP A 594 40.77 -13.66 13.29
C ASP A 594 39.82 -13.50 14.48
N ILE A 595 38.62 -12.94 14.26
CA ILE A 595 37.72 -12.47 15.30
C ILE A 595 36.31 -13.03 15.07
N SER A 596 35.77 -13.68 16.10
CA SER A 596 34.31 -13.96 16.21
C SER A 596 33.77 -13.12 17.34
N LEU A 597 32.83 -12.24 17.01
CA LEU A 597 32.24 -11.27 17.95
C LEU A 597 30.73 -11.33 17.93
N LEU A 598 30.12 -11.38 19.11
CA LEU A 598 28.70 -11.21 19.36
C LEU A 598 28.51 -10.08 20.35
N LEU A 599 27.58 -9.15 20.03
CA LEU A 599 27.19 -8.08 20.93
C LEU A 599 25.77 -7.60 20.68
N GLN A 600 25.22 -6.86 21.62
CA GLN A 600 23.91 -6.22 21.46
C GLN A 600 24.04 -4.70 21.55
N LEU A 601 23.21 -4.04 20.74
CA LEU A 601 23.04 -2.60 20.75
C LEU A 601 21.62 -2.26 21.23
N ASN A 602 21.52 -1.15 21.97
CA ASN A 602 20.22 -0.55 22.23
C ASN A 602 19.69 0.21 20.99
N ASN A 603 18.47 0.77 21.06
CA ASN A 603 17.87 1.54 19.98
C ASN A 603 18.65 2.82 19.60
N HIS A 604 19.57 3.29 20.46
CA HIS A 604 20.45 4.43 20.21
C HIS A 604 21.81 4.02 19.63
N LEU A 605 21.95 2.77 19.18
CA LEU A 605 23.21 2.19 18.68
C LEU A 605 24.35 2.16 19.70
N GLU A 606 24.06 2.21 20.99
CA GLU A 606 25.05 2.08 22.03
C GLU A 606 25.25 0.60 22.38
N ILE A 607 26.53 0.20 22.47
CA ILE A 607 26.89 -1.17 22.83
C ILE A 607 26.47 -1.43 24.28
N LEU A 608 25.88 -2.58 24.53
CA LEU A 608 25.61 -3.11 25.87
C LEU A 608 26.84 -3.91 26.32
N PRO A 609 27.71 -3.40 27.19
CA PRO A 609 29.00 -4.03 27.52
C PRO A 609 28.84 -5.47 28.03
N ALA A 610 27.81 -5.74 28.82
CA ALA A 610 27.54 -7.07 29.36
C ALA A 610 27.19 -8.13 28.30
N SER A 611 26.79 -7.69 27.10
CA SER A 611 26.45 -8.57 25.97
C SER A 611 27.64 -9.00 25.13
N ILE A 612 28.82 -8.38 25.35
CA ILE A 612 30.00 -8.63 24.50
C ILE A 612 30.54 -10.03 24.75
N ILE A 613 30.58 -10.81 23.69
CA ILE A 613 31.24 -12.10 23.61
C ILE A 613 32.21 -12.04 22.44
N CYS A 614 33.51 -12.26 22.71
CA CYS A 614 34.56 -12.20 21.68
C CYS A 614 35.54 -13.35 21.81
N ASP A 615 35.86 -13.98 20.70
CA ASP A 615 36.93 -14.97 20.54
C ASP A 615 37.88 -14.42 19.46
N ALA A 616 39.14 -14.14 19.81
CA ALA A 616 40.05 -13.48 18.90
C ALA A 616 41.47 -14.08 18.97
N ASP A 617 41.96 -14.59 17.84
CA ASP A 617 43.38 -14.95 17.66
C ASP A 617 44.14 -13.72 17.17
N ILE A 618 45.00 -13.13 18.04
CA ILE A 618 45.64 -11.86 17.79
C ILE A 618 47.15 -12.08 17.55
N THR A 619 47.67 -11.41 16.54
CA THR A 619 49.09 -11.27 16.28
C THR A 619 49.46 -9.79 16.20
N ILE A 620 50.36 -9.31 17.04
CA ILE A 620 50.91 -7.94 16.98
C ILE A 620 52.36 -8.06 16.55
N GLN A 621 52.74 -7.32 15.52
CA GLN A 621 54.11 -7.25 15.01
C GLN A 621 54.66 -5.84 15.07
N LYS A 622 56.01 -5.71 15.19
CA LYS A 622 56.71 -4.43 15.26
C LYS A 622 56.15 -3.55 16.37
N GLY A 623 55.82 -4.17 17.51
CA GLY A 623 55.13 -3.50 18.58
C GLY A 623 56.03 -2.64 19.47
N GLU A 624 55.48 -1.50 19.87
CA GLU A 624 56.10 -0.60 20.85
C GLU A 624 55.07 -0.26 21.93
N LEU A 625 55.50 -0.31 23.17
CA LEU A 625 54.71 0.16 24.32
C LEU A 625 55.42 1.36 24.95
N ASN A 626 54.87 2.54 24.74
CA ASN A 626 55.44 3.82 25.11
C ASN A 626 54.79 4.40 26.36
N ASN A 627 55.62 4.87 27.31
CA ASN A 627 55.19 5.55 28.55
C ASN A 627 54.09 4.81 29.32
N PHE A 628 54.14 3.47 29.33
CA PHE A 628 53.13 2.65 29.98
C PHE A 628 53.47 2.45 31.46
N ASP A 629 52.76 3.13 32.37
CA ASP A 629 53.06 3.19 33.80
C ASP A 629 53.15 1.82 34.50
N PRO A 630 52.32 0.82 34.20
CA PRO A 630 52.48 -0.51 34.77
C PRO A 630 53.85 -1.12 34.47
N MET A 631 54.35 -0.96 33.24
CA MET A 631 55.67 -1.45 32.87
C MET A 631 56.76 -0.68 33.56
N LYS A 632 56.65 0.65 33.82
CA LYS A 632 57.56 1.45 34.58
C LYS A 632 57.69 0.93 36.05
N LYS A 633 56.51 0.56 36.63
CA LYS A 633 56.51 -0.03 37.99
C LYS A 633 57.18 -1.41 38.01
N VAL A 634 56.92 -2.27 37.04
CA VAL A 634 57.48 -3.61 36.90
C VAL A 634 59.00 -3.50 36.55
N SER A 635 59.43 -2.55 35.75
CA SER A 635 60.84 -2.35 35.33
C SER A 635 61.80 -2.03 36.47
N ARG A 636 61.32 -1.59 37.66
CA ARG A 636 62.06 -1.45 38.83
C ARG A 636 62.75 -2.78 39.32
N PHE A 637 62.10 -3.88 38.93
CA PHE A 637 62.55 -5.24 39.21
C PHE A 637 63.33 -5.86 38.05
N LEU A 638 63.30 -5.25 36.86
CA LEU A 638 63.83 -5.78 35.61
C LEU A 638 65.09 -4.99 35.18
N LYS A 639 66.00 -5.65 34.44
CA LYS A 639 67.14 -5.01 33.75
C LYS A 639 66.68 -4.40 32.44
N ALA A 640 65.73 -3.50 32.47
CA ALA A 640 65.27 -2.77 31.26
C ALA A 640 66.17 -1.55 31.08
N GLU A 641 66.79 -1.42 29.90
CA GLU A 641 67.64 -0.26 29.57
C GLU A 641 66.73 0.99 29.36
N ASN A 642 65.55 0.83 28.78
CA ASN A 642 64.63 1.94 28.61
C ASN A 642 63.21 1.50 28.99
N PRO A 643 62.74 1.72 30.21
CA PRO A 643 61.42 1.33 30.65
C PRO A 643 60.27 2.18 30.05
N ASP A 644 60.62 3.34 29.47
CA ASP A 644 59.65 4.23 28.81
C ASP A 644 59.32 3.81 27.38
N ASN A 645 60.16 2.91 26.80
CA ASN A 645 59.88 2.36 25.44
C ASN A 645 60.23 0.87 25.43
N ILE A 646 59.20 0.03 25.49
CA ILE A 646 59.31 -1.42 25.38
C ILE A 646 59.02 -1.82 23.95
N VAL A 647 60.05 -2.29 23.26
CA VAL A 647 59.93 -2.78 21.85
C VAL A 647 59.88 -4.30 21.84
N PHE A 648 58.92 -4.87 21.11
CA PHE A 648 58.78 -6.30 20.94
C PHE A 648 58.58 -6.65 19.45
N SER A 649 59.09 -7.80 19.05
CA SER A 649 59.04 -8.23 17.64
C SER A 649 57.69 -8.77 17.25
N GLU A 650 57.15 -9.66 18.05
CA GLU A 650 55.86 -10.32 17.82
C GLU A 650 55.22 -10.73 19.15
N ILE A 651 53.90 -10.52 19.24
CA ILE A 651 53.05 -11.10 20.28
C ILE A 651 51.99 -11.90 19.58
N LYS A 652 51.82 -13.17 19.96
CA LYS A 652 50.70 -14.03 19.52
C LYS A 652 49.94 -14.49 20.74
N ASN A 653 48.63 -14.29 20.74
CA ASN A 653 47.79 -14.80 21.80
C ASN A 653 46.33 -14.97 21.34
N HIS A 654 45.57 -15.67 22.14
CA HIS A 654 44.16 -15.90 21.97
C HIS A 654 43.40 -15.17 23.08
N PHE A 655 42.63 -14.14 22.74
CA PHE A 655 41.84 -13.36 23.70
C PHE A 655 40.38 -13.82 23.69
N LEU A 656 39.86 -13.97 24.89
CA LEU A 656 38.44 -14.24 25.12
C LEU A 656 37.81 -13.09 25.91
N ILE A 657 36.66 -12.60 25.46
CA ILE A 657 35.85 -11.62 26.21
C ILE A 657 34.53 -12.26 26.54
N PHE A 658 34.21 -12.35 27.81
CA PHE A 658 32.96 -12.90 28.30
C PHE A 658 32.66 -12.35 29.70
N ASN A 659 31.38 -12.05 30.00
CA ASN A 659 30.94 -11.48 31.27
C ASN A 659 31.75 -10.23 31.67
N GLU A 660 31.97 -9.31 30.74
CA GLU A 660 32.74 -8.07 30.96
C GLU A 660 34.22 -8.29 31.36
N VAL A 661 34.75 -9.47 31.09
CA VAL A 661 36.14 -9.80 31.43
C VAL A 661 36.92 -10.21 30.18
N ILE A 662 38.04 -9.57 29.93
CA ILE A 662 39.03 -9.97 28.93
C ILE A 662 39.94 -11.02 29.59
N GLN A 663 40.01 -12.20 29.02
CA GLN A 663 40.88 -13.28 29.45
C GLN A 663 42.10 -13.37 28.54
N ILE A 664 43.25 -13.35 29.13
CA ILE A 664 44.54 -13.38 28.45
C ILE A 664 45.27 -14.66 28.85
N PRO A 665 45.27 -15.69 27.99
CA PRO A 665 46.04 -16.90 28.21
C PRO A 665 47.53 -16.61 28.30
N GLU A 666 48.28 -17.56 28.83
CA GLU A 666 49.76 -17.38 28.98
C GLU A 666 50.40 -17.15 27.61
N MET A 667 51.09 -16.04 27.50
CA MET A 667 51.90 -15.68 26.33
C MET A 667 53.32 -15.33 26.70
N THR A 668 54.21 -15.53 25.76
CA THR A 668 55.62 -15.13 25.89
C THR A 668 55.87 -13.90 25.03
N ILE A 669 56.33 -12.82 25.67
CA ILE A 669 56.71 -11.56 25.01
C ILE A 669 58.24 -11.48 25.02
N ASN A 670 58.85 -11.47 23.81
CA ASN A 670 60.28 -11.21 23.65
C ASN A 670 60.45 -9.71 23.35
N CYS A 671 61.03 -8.98 24.29
CA CYS A 671 61.19 -7.52 24.20
C CYS A 671 62.60 -7.08 24.57
N ASN A 672 62.92 -5.79 24.37
CA ASN A 672 64.16 -5.20 24.74
C ASN A 672 64.48 -5.25 26.29
N ALA A 673 63.43 -5.47 27.11
CA ALA A 673 63.61 -5.71 28.56
C ALA A 673 63.84 -7.21 28.87
N GLY A 674 63.83 -8.10 27.86
CA GLY A 674 64.01 -9.54 28.01
C GLY A 674 62.75 -10.35 27.70
N LYS A 675 62.77 -11.63 28.06
CA LYS A 675 61.65 -12.55 27.83
C LYS A 675 60.69 -12.50 29.02
N ILE A 676 59.46 -12.15 28.79
CA ILE A 676 58.37 -12.03 29.78
C ILE A 676 57.27 -13.01 29.45
N ASN A 677 56.82 -13.82 30.43
CA ASN A 677 55.56 -14.57 30.29
C ASN A 677 54.46 -13.81 31.04
N ILE A 678 53.33 -13.61 30.43
CA ILE A 678 52.18 -12.94 31.04
C ILE A 678 50.91 -13.71 30.77
N SER A 679 50.00 -13.78 31.75
CA SER A 679 48.62 -14.25 31.62
C SER A 679 47.73 -13.50 32.63
N GLY A 680 46.41 -13.54 32.46
CA GLY A 680 45.54 -12.95 33.45
C GLY A 680 44.15 -12.58 32.95
N LYS A 681 43.47 -11.77 33.76
CA LYS A 681 42.13 -11.27 33.51
C LYS A 681 42.07 -9.75 33.68
N HIS A 682 41.32 -9.08 32.83
CA HIS A 682 41.06 -7.66 32.91
C HIS A 682 39.56 -7.42 32.78
N ALA A 683 38.90 -6.98 33.84
CA ALA A 683 37.47 -6.65 33.81
C ALA A 683 37.24 -5.23 33.29
N PHE A 684 36.10 -5.00 32.64
CA PHE A 684 35.75 -3.69 32.08
C PHE A 684 35.63 -2.57 33.13
N ASN A 685 35.36 -2.94 34.38
CA ASN A 685 35.40 -2.00 35.51
C ASN A 685 36.83 -1.61 35.97
N GLY A 686 37.86 -2.02 35.22
CA GLY A 686 39.26 -1.74 35.51
C GLY A 686 39.91 -2.69 36.52
N THR A 687 39.23 -3.72 37.02
CA THR A 687 39.83 -4.73 37.89
C THR A 687 40.80 -5.60 37.09
N ILE A 688 42.03 -5.78 37.58
CA ILE A 688 43.06 -6.58 36.96
C ILE A 688 43.57 -7.68 37.88
N ASP A 689 43.90 -8.83 37.28
CA ASP A 689 44.61 -9.94 37.93
C ASP A 689 45.57 -10.58 36.92
N TYR A 690 46.80 -10.10 36.89
CA TYR A 690 47.82 -10.57 35.97
C TYR A 690 48.89 -11.41 36.69
N ARG A 691 49.41 -12.42 36.00
CA ARG A 691 50.53 -13.23 36.38
C ARG A 691 51.70 -12.94 35.42
N ILE A 692 52.86 -12.52 35.97
CA ILE A 692 54.04 -12.25 35.17
C ILE A 692 55.16 -13.17 35.66
N ALA A 693 55.77 -13.91 34.73
CA ALA A 693 56.99 -14.69 35.03
C ALA A 693 58.13 -14.13 34.22
N TYR A 694 59.24 -13.93 34.91
CA TYR A 694 60.43 -13.29 34.37
C TYR A 694 61.71 -14.09 34.75
N PRO A 695 62.68 -14.37 33.80
CA PRO A 695 63.92 -15.10 34.10
C PRO A 695 64.83 -14.39 35.12
N LEU A 696 65.28 -15.12 36.11
CA LEU A 696 66.09 -14.59 37.21
C LEU A 696 67.34 -13.93 36.70
N LYS A 697 67.97 -14.43 35.64
CA LYS A 697 69.18 -13.88 34.99
C LYS A 697 69.04 -12.43 34.53
N ASN A 698 67.83 -11.97 34.35
CA ASN A 698 67.51 -10.64 33.88
C ASN A 698 67.08 -9.67 34.98
N LEU A 699 67.23 -10.06 36.28
CA LEU A 699 66.95 -9.17 37.40
C LEU A 699 68.18 -8.26 37.72
N LYS A 700 67.88 -7.01 38.20
CA LYS A 700 68.91 -6.11 38.73
C LYS A 700 69.43 -6.65 40.05
N LYS A 701 70.78 -6.83 40.17
CA LYS A 701 71.43 -7.36 41.38
C LYS A 701 71.40 -6.41 42.57
N GLU A 702 71.10 -5.12 42.42
CA GLU A 702 71.32 -4.07 43.40
C GLU A 702 70.23 -3.75 44.42
N LYS A 703 69.04 -4.42 44.34
CA LYS A 703 67.93 -4.16 45.28
C LYS A 703 67.23 -5.46 45.73
N LEU A 704 68.01 -6.43 46.12
CA LEU A 704 67.55 -7.56 46.88
C LEU A 704 67.71 -7.24 48.36
N ASP A 705 66.60 -6.75 49.00
CA ASP A 705 66.53 -6.61 50.43
C ASP A 705 66.76 -8.00 51.07
N PRO A 706 67.82 -8.23 51.93
CA PRO A 706 68.11 -9.55 52.46
C PRO A 706 66.94 -10.14 53.30
N ASP A 707 66.07 -9.28 53.84
CA ASP A 707 64.90 -9.68 54.64
C ASP A 707 63.56 -9.85 53.85
N ALA A 708 63.55 -9.49 52.57
CA ALA A 708 62.42 -9.82 51.73
C ALA A 708 62.44 -11.32 51.42
N SER A 709 61.62 -12.12 52.09
CA SER A 709 61.46 -13.54 51.81
C SER A 709 61.13 -13.76 50.34
N PHE A 710 62.11 -13.94 49.47
CA PHE A 710 61.98 -14.34 48.09
C PHE A 710 61.08 -15.57 48.01
N GLY A 711 59.99 -15.48 47.37
CA GLY A 711 59.18 -16.64 47.01
C GLY A 711 60.10 -17.63 46.30
N ALA A 712 59.96 -18.92 46.59
CA ALA A 712 60.87 -19.95 46.15
C ALA A 712 61.23 -19.79 44.67
N ILE A 713 62.51 -19.57 44.34
CA ILE A 713 63.08 -19.62 43.03
C ILE A 713 62.85 -21.04 42.50
N ARG A 714 62.02 -21.16 41.47
CA ARG A 714 61.74 -22.48 40.87
C ARG A 714 62.32 -22.49 39.46
N THR A 715 62.90 -23.59 39.09
CA THR A 715 63.32 -23.89 37.73
C THR A 715 62.07 -24.40 36.99
N ASP A 716 61.87 -23.89 35.76
CA ASP A 716 60.86 -24.47 34.86
C ASP A 716 61.36 -25.84 34.34
N ASP A 717 60.44 -26.54 33.58
CA ASP A 717 60.73 -27.84 33.02
C ASP A 717 61.98 -27.84 32.05
N LYS A 718 62.47 -26.63 31.70
CA LYS A 718 63.69 -26.42 30.87
C LYS A 718 64.90 -25.96 31.69
N GLY A 719 64.82 -25.98 33.02
CA GLY A 719 65.94 -25.63 33.90
C GLY A 719 66.21 -24.12 34.10
N GLU A 720 65.34 -23.23 33.64
CA GLU A 720 65.47 -21.79 33.84
C GLU A 720 64.83 -21.35 35.18
N SER A 721 65.55 -20.63 35.99
CA SER A 721 65.03 -20.03 37.22
C SER A 721 64.24 -18.78 36.91
N LYS A 722 62.96 -18.73 37.33
CA LYS A 722 62.01 -17.61 37.07
C LYS A 722 61.49 -17.01 38.40
N VAL A 723 61.20 -15.72 38.36
CA VAL A 723 60.46 -14.99 39.42
C VAL A 723 59.04 -14.79 38.95
N TYR A 724 58.05 -15.10 39.79
CA TYR A 724 56.65 -14.98 39.53
C TYR A 724 56.09 -13.82 40.32
N LEU A 725 55.45 -12.88 39.61
CA LEU A 725 54.76 -11.70 40.12
C LEU A 725 53.25 -11.79 39.83
N ILE A 726 52.48 -11.32 40.78
CA ILE A 726 51.03 -11.10 40.64
C ILE A 726 50.80 -9.59 40.68
N LEU A 727 50.07 -9.06 39.65
CA LEU A 727 49.56 -7.71 39.65
C LEU A 727 48.05 -7.79 39.91
N GLN A 728 47.62 -7.34 41.08
CA GLN A 728 46.21 -7.45 41.49
C GLN A 728 45.72 -6.11 42.07
N GLY A 729 44.49 -5.71 41.65
CA GLY A 729 43.86 -4.45 42.05
C GLY A 729 43.05 -3.84 40.93
N THR A 730 43.11 -2.52 40.80
CA THR A 730 42.52 -1.79 39.67
C THR A 730 43.62 -1.18 38.81
N THR A 731 43.30 -0.82 37.58
CA THR A 731 44.22 -0.16 36.63
C THR A 731 44.96 1.02 37.22
N ASP A 732 44.30 1.80 38.08
CA ASP A 732 44.85 2.98 38.73
C ASP A 732 45.62 2.66 40.02
N ASN A 733 45.18 1.59 40.74
CA ASN A 733 45.77 1.22 42.03
C ASN A 733 45.90 -0.30 42.14
N PHE A 734 47.05 -0.84 41.70
CA PHE A 734 47.39 -2.24 41.81
C PHE A 734 48.62 -2.48 42.67
N LYS A 735 48.69 -3.65 43.31
CA LYS A 735 49.83 -4.14 44.08
C LYS A 735 50.59 -5.18 43.28
N ILE A 736 51.91 -5.16 43.41
CA ILE A 736 52.82 -6.20 42.88
C ILE A 736 53.19 -7.11 44.03
N ILE A 737 52.89 -8.39 43.96
CA ILE A 737 53.05 -9.40 44.99
C ILE A 737 53.86 -10.56 44.39
N TYR A 738 54.80 -11.14 45.17
CA TYR A 738 55.49 -12.37 44.78
C TYR A 738 54.54 -13.58 44.90
N ASP A 739 54.36 -14.38 43.80
CA ASP A 739 53.54 -15.58 43.83
C ASP A 739 54.30 -16.75 44.53
N LYS A 740 53.89 -17.07 45.76
CA LYS A 740 54.43 -18.17 46.56
C LYS A 740 53.80 -19.54 46.22
N LYS A 741 52.69 -19.62 45.49
CA LYS A 741 52.00 -20.86 45.11
C LYS A 741 51.72 -20.84 43.61
N LYS A 742 52.09 -21.89 42.86
CA LYS A 742 51.72 -22.05 41.45
C LYS A 742 50.17 -22.08 41.34
N THR A 743 49.56 -20.93 41.11
CA THR A 743 48.13 -20.84 40.79
C THR A 743 47.87 -20.80 39.28
N GLY A 744 48.89 -20.85 38.43
CA GLY A 744 48.78 -20.78 36.97
C GLY A 744 47.95 -21.92 36.33
N ASP A 745 48.06 -23.14 36.84
CA ASP A 745 47.41 -24.31 36.23
C ASP A 745 45.88 -24.24 36.31
N LYS A 746 45.33 -23.61 37.34
CA LYS A 746 43.87 -23.45 37.52
C LYS A 746 43.31 -22.43 36.53
N ILE A 747 44.01 -21.33 36.29
CA ILE A 747 43.58 -20.31 35.32
C ILE A 747 43.56 -20.88 33.90
N ILE A 748 44.53 -21.69 33.50
CA ILE A 748 44.56 -22.35 32.19
C ILE A 748 43.38 -23.29 31.98
N SER A 749 43.01 -24.07 33.01
CA SER A 749 41.82 -24.98 32.91
C SER A 749 40.52 -24.21 32.84
N ASP A 750 40.36 -23.13 33.59
CA ASP A 750 39.16 -22.28 33.57
C ASP A 750 38.99 -21.60 32.20
N ILE A 751 40.06 -21.05 31.62
CA ILE A 751 40.06 -20.44 30.29
C ILE A 751 39.68 -21.45 29.20
N LYS A 752 40.17 -22.70 29.26
CA LYS A 752 39.82 -23.76 28.32
C LYS A 752 38.32 -24.11 28.37
N LYS A 753 37.77 -24.24 29.56
CA LYS A 753 36.33 -24.51 29.74
C LYS A 753 35.48 -23.38 29.21
N GLU A 754 35.79 -22.12 29.51
CA GLU A 754 35.06 -20.95 29.01
C GLU A 754 35.16 -20.84 27.47
N LYS A 755 36.29 -21.21 26.85
CA LYS A 755 36.45 -21.28 25.38
C LYS A 755 35.49 -22.29 24.76
N ASP A 756 35.32 -23.46 25.35
CA ASP A 756 34.43 -24.50 24.82
C ASP A 756 32.94 -24.06 24.98
N GLU A 757 32.58 -23.37 26.08
CA GLU A 757 31.26 -22.77 26.28
C GLU A 757 30.96 -21.68 25.25
N LEU A 758 31.91 -20.80 24.94
CA LEU A 758 31.81 -19.76 23.91
C LEU A 758 31.61 -20.34 22.53
N LYS A 759 32.39 -21.34 22.15
CA LYS A 759 32.17 -22.03 20.84
C LYS A 759 30.79 -22.63 20.70
N ALA A 760 30.24 -23.18 21.80
CA ALA A 760 28.87 -23.70 21.80
C ALA A 760 27.84 -22.59 21.62
N LEU A 761 28.05 -21.40 22.22
CA LEU A 761 27.16 -20.24 22.04
C LEU A 761 27.18 -19.72 20.59
N PHE A 762 28.37 -19.55 20.00
CA PHE A 762 28.50 -19.14 18.59
C PHE A 762 27.80 -20.13 17.65
N LYS A 763 28.02 -21.45 17.85
CA LYS A 763 27.37 -22.48 17.05
C LYS A 763 25.86 -22.44 17.15
N LYS A 764 25.30 -22.28 18.36
CA LYS A 764 23.85 -22.15 18.57
C LYS A 764 23.30 -20.94 17.83
N LYS A 765 24.00 -19.80 17.84
CA LYS A 765 23.60 -18.60 17.14
C LYS A 765 23.66 -18.76 15.61
N ASP A 766 24.58 -19.54 15.09
CA ASP A 766 24.63 -19.90 13.67
C ASP A 766 23.42 -20.74 13.27
N GLU A 767 23.04 -21.71 14.10
CA GLU A 767 21.87 -22.56 13.89
C GLU A 767 20.57 -21.72 13.93
N ASP A 768 20.43 -20.79 14.87
CA ASP A 768 19.30 -19.87 14.97
C ASP A 768 19.18 -18.99 13.69
N GLN A 769 20.30 -18.45 13.18
CA GLN A 769 20.31 -17.64 11.95
C GLN A 769 20.04 -18.47 10.70
N GLN A 770 20.54 -19.73 10.63
CA GLN A 770 20.23 -20.64 9.55
C GLN A 770 18.76 -21.02 9.52
N GLN A 771 18.11 -21.19 10.68
CA GLN A 771 16.66 -21.41 10.75
C GLN A 771 15.88 -20.22 10.22
N ILE A 772 16.28 -18.99 10.58
CA ILE A 772 15.65 -17.78 10.03
C ILE A 772 15.80 -17.75 8.51
N LYS A 773 17.01 -18.01 7.96
CA LYS A 773 17.25 -18.05 6.52
C LYS A 773 16.47 -19.15 5.81
N GLN A 774 16.37 -20.36 6.38
CA GLN A 774 15.61 -21.47 5.78
C GLN A 774 14.11 -21.20 5.75
N THR A 775 13.54 -20.64 6.82
CA THR A 775 12.13 -20.22 6.83
C THR A 775 11.85 -19.16 5.78
N GLN A 776 12.83 -18.34 5.43
CA GLN A 776 12.77 -17.28 4.46
C GLN A 776 13.02 -17.76 3.01
N GLN A 777 13.82 -18.84 2.81
CA GLN A 777 14.04 -19.45 1.48
C GLN A 777 12.78 -20.07 0.89
N VAL A 778 11.91 -20.63 1.72
CA VAL A 778 10.59 -21.10 1.27
C VAL A 778 9.76 -19.98 0.66
N ASP A 779 9.95 -18.74 1.14
CA ASP A 779 9.33 -17.54 0.57
C ASP A 779 10.08 -17.00 -0.67
N GLN A 780 11.37 -17.30 -0.83
CA GLN A 780 12.20 -16.87 -1.97
C GLN A 780 12.01 -17.73 -3.23
N GLU A 781 11.78 -19.03 -3.10
CA GLU A 781 11.41 -19.89 -4.24
C GLU A 781 10.20 -19.36 -5.03
N TYR A 782 9.45 -18.43 -4.42
CA TYR A 782 8.33 -17.73 -5.03
C TYR A 782 8.75 -16.61 -6.00
N PHE A 783 9.97 -16.11 -5.90
CA PHE A 783 10.47 -14.98 -6.70
C PHE A 783 11.52 -15.41 -7.75
N ASP A 784 11.94 -16.68 -7.76
CA ASP A 784 13.00 -17.21 -8.65
C ASP A 784 12.51 -17.78 -9.98
N PHE A 785 11.36 -17.35 -10.51
CA PHE A 785 10.84 -17.81 -11.81
C PHE A 785 10.74 -16.71 -12.84
#